data_d7967cdc06d4fa67a61b125857023132
#
_entry.id   d7967cdc06d4fa67a61b125857023132
#
_cell.length_a   1.000
_cell.length_b   1.000
_cell.length_c   1.000
_cell.angle_alpha   90.00
_cell.angle_beta   90.00
_cell.angle_gamma   90.00
#
_symmetry.space_group_name_H-M   'P 1'
#
loop_
_entity.id
_entity.type
_entity.pdbx_description
1 polymer ?
#
loop_
_entity_poly.entity_id
_entity_poly.type
_entity_poly.pdbx_seq_one_letter_code
_entity_poly.pdbx_strand_id
1 'polypeptide(L)'
;MHARQLTIEPGGAVNDLKVAIEKLVAGDTLWVKSGTYQLSDMINVRHSGNRHHRICVFGYDTEKDKKPSVNPVFDFSQQPHTGDDAAKQFRGVLQNPNADYWYWRDIDITKAADSGMKLEANYCVVERCNFYRCGDTGLQLGFDKDGNGGNNRNPKYLYGRYNQIINCDSYYNYDVQAHGGNADGFANKLYPGPGNEWHGDRCWANSDDGWDLYYAVYPCLIDNCWALYNGYLEDGSIGVNGNGFKQGGNKQSGGSADGKGGSYGAHVFTNCVAAYNLYHGFDQNNHDEGTWILNCTAFNNKQVNFRFNCDVEMIGNTVFHLRNCLGFNPGEANHRFGDMWPDSAYTNWQDLMGLSPQYNMGKGIDPKTGQEYKRLSAKDWPSFDDQFEDISLETGLSARQPNGELPLKFARPKVGSIFEDKGTPIENFYCADVFKDYYYKNTEKWLDDYSFTVSLPYYGAAPDYGAYEAGWERPAFELQTLPVNDGTLPDVDEITSMGGKDYQKKLLINDYLFQDATLAESISQYVSDAATGNKILPTYYGKSGTYPTKIGALYGGATQGAYVIAKSSGYVEFSVPSLSEMRSNCYGGGKTSTLQMQWKRPGESSWHDGESVTFDQRVFTVNFVEYGIPQTNEPIIVRINSTGSNDVYLTDLTLNGFEEYHGDVPTAINGVKAGEANICFTSNGIIFYGDIASIMVYDANGRVVAQSALSQFCNLATLPAGLYVAKATTKDGQALSTKVLRK
;
A
#
# COMPACT_ATOMS: atom_id res chain seq x y z
N MET A 1 13.68 18.10 14.55
CA MET A 1 14.07 18.71 13.25
C MET A 1 12.96 19.68 12.84
N HIS A 2 13.27 20.88 12.37
CA HIS A 2 12.20 21.73 11.83
C HIS A 2 11.78 21.19 10.45
N ALA A 3 10.52 20.82 10.31
CA ALA A 3 9.92 20.49 9.03
C ALA A 3 10.09 21.63 8.03
N ARG A 4 10.69 21.34 6.88
CA ARG A 4 10.90 22.37 5.84
C ARG A 4 9.70 22.43 4.90
N GLN A 5 9.27 23.63 4.57
CA GLN A 5 8.28 23.90 3.52
C GLN A 5 9.01 24.41 2.29
N LEU A 6 9.20 23.56 1.32
CA LEU A 6 9.92 23.85 0.08
C LEU A 6 8.92 24.09 -1.05
N THR A 7 9.32 24.84 -2.06
CA THR A 7 8.47 25.09 -3.24
C THR A 7 9.31 24.99 -4.50
N ILE A 8 8.79 24.32 -5.52
CA ILE A 8 9.37 24.28 -6.85
C ILE A 8 8.36 24.75 -7.89
N GLU A 9 8.84 25.49 -8.89
CA GLU A 9 8.05 26.02 -10.00
C GLU A 9 8.59 25.52 -11.34
N PRO A 10 7.76 25.44 -12.40
CA PRO A 10 8.21 25.02 -13.72
C PRO A 10 9.28 25.99 -14.31
N GLY A 11 10.14 25.47 -15.18
CA GLY A 11 11.12 26.27 -15.93
C GLY A 11 12.56 26.19 -15.43
N GLY A 12 12.83 25.34 -14.42
CA GLY A 12 14.18 24.97 -14.01
C GLY A 12 14.90 24.04 -15.01
N ALA A 13 16.13 23.63 -14.69
CA ALA A 13 16.85 22.65 -15.50
C ALA A 13 16.14 21.29 -15.49
N VAL A 14 16.40 20.46 -16.52
CA VAL A 14 15.92 19.07 -16.56
C VAL A 14 16.38 18.35 -15.30
N ASN A 15 15.49 17.61 -14.69
CA ASN A 15 15.70 16.90 -13.43
C ASN A 15 15.87 17.75 -12.15
N ASP A 16 15.66 19.06 -12.16
CA ASP A 16 15.65 19.86 -10.92
C ASP A 16 14.60 19.35 -9.92
N LEU A 17 13.42 18.98 -10.42
CA LEU A 17 12.37 18.35 -9.60
C LEU A 17 12.83 17.05 -8.99
N LYS A 18 13.51 16.20 -9.77
CA LYS A 18 14.11 14.94 -9.27
C LYS A 18 15.06 15.22 -8.11
N VAL A 19 15.99 16.16 -8.30
CA VAL A 19 16.96 16.52 -7.26
C VAL A 19 16.26 17.08 -6.01
N ALA A 20 15.22 17.88 -6.18
CA ALA A 20 14.45 18.43 -5.06
C ALA A 20 13.77 17.29 -4.26
N ILE A 21 13.11 16.35 -4.95
CA ILE A 21 12.41 15.22 -4.30
C ILE A 21 13.40 14.30 -3.60
N GLU A 22 14.48 13.92 -4.26
CA GLU A 22 15.47 12.97 -3.72
C GLU A 22 16.21 13.49 -2.48
N LYS A 23 16.17 14.80 -2.22
CA LYS A 23 16.77 15.45 -1.05
C LYS A 23 15.81 15.70 0.11
N LEU A 24 14.55 15.27 0.02
CA LEU A 24 13.58 15.43 1.10
C LEU A 24 13.89 14.46 2.25
N VAL A 25 13.65 14.92 3.46
CA VAL A 25 13.80 14.13 4.69
C VAL A 25 12.54 14.16 5.53
N ALA A 26 12.51 13.36 6.57
CA ALA A 26 11.38 13.25 7.50
C ALA A 26 10.86 14.64 7.94
N GLY A 27 9.57 14.86 7.72
CA GLY A 27 8.86 16.10 8.03
C GLY A 27 8.86 17.14 6.91
N ASP A 28 9.66 16.99 5.86
CA ASP A 28 9.66 17.95 4.75
C ASP A 28 8.37 17.88 3.92
N THR A 29 7.93 19.02 3.46
CA THR A 29 6.89 19.15 2.44
C THR A 29 7.43 19.91 1.23
N LEU A 30 7.39 19.29 0.06
CA LEU A 30 7.65 19.92 -1.22
C LEU A 30 6.32 20.28 -1.91
N TRP A 31 6.10 21.55 -2.12
CA TRP A 31 4.99 22.06 -2.91
C TRP A 31 5.41 22.25 -4.36
N VAL A 32 4.75 21.52 -5.24
CA VAL A 32 5.04 21.50 -6.68
C VAL A 32 3.96 22.32 -7.38
N LYS A 33 4.34 23.44 -7.99
CA LYS A 33 3.39 24.30 -8.71
C LYS A 33 2.94 23.67 -10.01
N SER A 34 1.68 23.85 -10.36
CA SER A 34 1.12 23.38 -11.64
C SER A 34 1.97 23.81 -12.83
N GLY A 35 2.12 22.91 -13.78
CA GLY A 35 2.93 23.03 -14.98
C GLY A 35 3.65 21.72 -15.31
N THR A 36 4.39 21.70 -16.40
CA THR A 36 5.08 20.50 -16.86
C THR A 36 6.56 20.53 -16.46
N TYR A 37 6.99 19.45 -15.82
CA TYR A 37 8.38 19.22 -15.42
C TYR A 37 8.95 18.08 -16.29
N GLN A 38 9.92 18.43 -17.13
CA GLN A 38 10.58 17.46 -18.01
C GLN A 38 11.62 16.68 -17.22
N LEU A 39 11.60 15.37 -17.38
CA LEU A 39 12.47 14.42 -16.67
C LEU A 39 13.09 13.43 -17.64
N SER A 40 14.41 13.30 -17.63
CA SER A 40 15.14 12.31 -18.41
C SER A 40 15.55 11.09 -17.57
N ASP A 41 15.52 11.23 -16.25
CA ASP A 41 15.92 10.20 -15.30
C ASP A 41 14.80 9.83 -14.35
N MET A 42 14.80 8.61 -13.87
CA MET A 42 13.93 8.12 -12.81
C MET A 42 14.13 8.91 -11.52
N ILE A 43 13.04 9.32 -10.87
CA ILE A 43 13.06 9.82 -9.49
C ILE A 43 13.25 8.61 -8.57
N ASN A 44 14.36 8.57 -7.83
CA ASN A 44 14.74 7.44 -7.01
C ASN A 44 14.65 7.80 -5.52
N VAL A 45 13.48 7.55 -4.92
CA VAL A 45 13.18 7.90 -3.54
C VAL A 45 13.79 6.91 -2.58
N ARG A 46 14.56 7.39 -1.60
CA ARG A 46 15.36 6.55 -0.70
C ARG A 46 15.21 6.91 0.78
N HIS A 47 14.88 8.15 1.10
CA HIS A 47 14.73 8.58 2.48
C HIS A 47 13.38 8.17 3.05
N SER A 48 13.37 7.85 4.33
CA SER A 48 12.15 7.51 5.04
C SER A 48 11.67 8.68 5.89
N GLY A 49 10.36 8.91 5.85
CA GLY A 49 9.69 9.60 6.93
C GLY A 49 9.51 8.68 8.14
N ASN A 50 8.64 9.08 9.05
CA ASN A 50 8.12 8.22 10.10
C ASN A 50 6.63 8.55 10.31
N ARG A 51 5.97 7.85 11.20
CA ARG A 51 4.54 7.98 11.45
C ARG A 51 4.08 9.42 11.69
N HIS A 52 4.91 10.24 12.36
CA HIS A 52 4.57 11.61 12.77
C HIS A 52 5.23 12.67 11.90
N HIS A 53 6.23 12.29 11.10
CA HIS A 53 7.00 13.17 10.23
C HIS A 53 7.06 12.59 8.83
N ARG A 54 5.93 12.54 8.15
CA ARG A 54 5.88 12.10 6.75
C ARG A 54 6.67 13.03 5.86
N ILE A 55 7.17 12.49 4.75
CA ILE A 55 7.73 13.30 3.67
C ILE A 55 6.61 13.51 2.66
N CYS A 56 6.34 14.75 2.34
CA CYS A 56 5.18 15.12 1.52
C CYS A 56 5.60 15.76 0.19
N VAL A 57 4.95 15.35 -0.91
CA VAL A 57 5.07 15.98 -2.23
C VAL A 57 3.67 16.31 -2.72
N PHE A 58 3.33 17.58 -2.73
CA PHE A 58 1.98 18.08 -2.98
C PHE A 58 1.92 19.01 -4.18
N GLY A 59 1.02 18.71 -5.11
CA GLY A 59 0.68 19.61 -6.18
C GLY A 59 -0.15 20.81 -5.70
N TYR A 60 0.05 21.97 -6.30
CA TYR A 60 -0.79 23.17 -6.11
C TYR A 60 -0.78 24.05 -7.36
N ASP A 61 -1.80 24.88 -7.51
CA ASP A 61 -1.85 25.89 -8.58
C ASP A 61 -1.74 27.32 -8.03
N THR A 62 -2.71 27.76 -7.27
CA THR A 62 -2.79 29.10 -6.69
C THR A 62 -2.66 29.10 -5.17
N GLU A 63 -3.24 28.09 -4.50
CA GLU A 63 -3.25 27.97 -3.05
C GLU A 63 -2.76 26.58 -2.63
N LYS A 64 -1.79 26.52 -1.74
CA LYS A 64 -1.12 25.26 -1.35
C LYS A 64 -2.03 24.23 -0.66
N ASP A 65 -3.00 24.68 0.09
CA ASP A 65 -3.88 23.81 0.87
C ASP A 65 -5.18 23.44 0.14
N LYS A 66 -5.31 23.85 -1.13
CA LYS A 66 -6.46 23.50 -1.96
C LYS A 66 -6.07 22.54 -3.08
N LYS A 67 -7.03 21.70 -3.45
CA LYS A 67 -6.88 20.86 -4.63
C LYS A 67 -6.65 21.75 -5.86
N PRO A 68 -5.59 21.54 -6.63
CA PRO A 68 -5.35 22.31 -7.84
C PRO A 68 -6.41 22.03 -8.90
N SER A 69 -6.69 23.03 -9.74
CA SER A 69 -7.53 22.84 -10.92
C SER A 69 -6.82 22.02 -12.01
N VAL A 70 -5.48 22.09 -12.03
CA VAL A 70 -4.62 21.30 -12.91
C VAL A 70 -3.42 20.82 -12.08
N ASN A 71 -3.20 19.52 -12.04
CA ASN A 71 -2.05 18.95 -11.35
C ASN A 71 -0.72 19.35 -12.04
N PRO A 72 0.40 19.46 -11.31
CA PRO A 72 1.72 19.45 -11.90
C PRO A 72 1.97 18.11 -12.61
N VAL A 73 2.58 18.18 -13.79
CA VAL A 73 2.84 17.02 -14.64
C VAL A 73 4.32 16.66 -14.61
N PHE A 74 4.64 15.46 -14.13
CA PHE A 74 5.97 14.87 -14.21
C PHE A 74 6.05 14.11 -15.53
N ASP A 75 6.62 14.75 -16.55
CA ASP A 75 6.69 14.22 -17.93
C ASP A 75 8.04 13.56 -18.17
N PHE A 76 8.04 12.23 -18.23
CA PHE A 76 9.21 11.40 -18.47
C PHE A 76 9.48 11.09 -19.94
N SER A 77 8.87 11.83 -20.86
CA SER A 77 9.06 11.61 -22.32
C SER A 77 10.52 11.75 -22.79
N GLN A 78 11.41 12.32 -21.99
CA GLN A 78 12.82 12.40 -22.30
C GLN A 78 13.64 11.17 -21.87
N GLN A 79 13.01 10.20 -21.20
CA GLN A 79 13.66 8.92 -20.93
C GLN A 79 13.87 8.12 -22.22
N PRO A 80 14.90 7.26 -22.28
CA PRO A 80 15.06 6.33 -23.41
C PRO A 80 13.91 5.30 -23.40
N HIS A 81 13.05 5.36 -24.41
CA HIS A 81 12.01 4.37 -24.65
C HIS A 81 12.54 3.24 -25.56
N THR A 82 13.57 2.54 -25.11
CA THR A 82 14.19 1.44 -25.83
C THR A 82 13.66 0.11 -25.33
N GLY A 83 13.29 -0.78 -26.26
CA GLY A 83 12.66 -2.04 -25.98
C GLY A 83 13.51 -3.12 -25.31
N ASP A 84 14.36 -2.79 -24.33
CA ASP A 84 15.25 -3.73 -23.64
C ASP A 84 15.00 -3.75 -22.14
N ASP A 85 15.56 -4.74 -21.44
CA ASP A 85 15.61 -4.83 -19.95
C ASP A 85 16.14 -3.56 -19.26
N ALA A 86 16.73 -2.66 -20.05
CA ALA A 86 17.09 -1.32 -19.61
C ALA A 86 15.88 -0.44 -19.21
N ALA A 87 14.68 -0.76 -19.65
CA ALA A 87 13.48 0.04 -19.34
C ALA A 87 13.18 0.10 -17.83
N LYS A 88 13.45 -0.96 -17.08
CA LYS A 88 13.30 -0.98 -15.61
C LYS A 88 14.15 0.08 -14.89
N GLN A 89 15.18 0.60 -15.52
CA GLN A 89 15.96 1.73 -15.03
C GLN A 89 15.27 3.08 -15.26
N PHE A 90 14.23 3.09 -16.09
CA PHE A 90 13.52 4.28 -16.54
C PHE A 90 12.05 4.28 -16.11
N ARG A 91 11.77 3.83 -14.90
CA ARG A 91 10.51 4.10 -14.23
C ARG A 91 10.32 5.60 -14.03
N GLY A 92 9.11 6.05 -13.86
CA GLY A 92 8.89 7.44 -13.48
C GLY A 92 9.40 7.68 -12.07
N VAL A 93 8.73 7.13 -11.07
CA VAL A 93 9.13 7.19 -9.67
C VAL A 93 9.39 5.79 -9.13
N LEU A 94 10.57 5.57 -8.59
CA LEU A 94 10.88 4.38 -7.79
C LEU A 94 10.98 4.77 -6.32
N GLN A 95 10.05 4.31 -5.52
CA GLN A 95 10.12 4.43 -4.07
C GLN A 95 10.66 3.13 -3.49
N ASN A 96 11.90 3.17 -3.02
CA ASN A 96 12.65 1.98 -2.62
C ASN A 96 12.10 1.34 -1.34
N PRO A 97 12.40 0.07 -1.09
CA PRO A 97 12.12 -0.57 0.19
C PRO A 97 12.66 0.26 1.36
N ASN A 98 11.87 0.36 2.42
CA ASN A 98 12.16 1.18 3.61
C ASN A 98 12.25 2.70 3.38
N ALA A 99 11.92 3.22 2.19
CA ALA A 99 11.65 4.64 1.99
C ALA A 99 10.20 4.97 2.41
N ASP A 100 9.89 4.74 3.67
CA ASP A 100 8.55 4.65 4.20
C ASP A 100 7.93 6.02 4.52
N TYR A 101 6.62 6.04 4.76
CA TYR A 101 5.88 7.21 5.24
C TYR A 101 5.96 8.42 4.33
N TRP A 102 5.82 8.24 3.03
CA TRP A 102 5.63 9.32 2.07
C TRP A 102 4.15 9.60 1.82
N TYR A 103 3.87 10.85 1.43
CA TYR A 103 2.55 11.26 1.00
C TYR A 103 2.66 12.05 -0.31
N TRP A 104 2.17 11.45 -1.38
CA TRP A 104 2.08 12.02 -2.71
C TRP A 104 0.65 12.47 -2.96
N ARG A 105 0.45 13.70 -3.42
CA ARG A 105 -0.89 14.23 -3.61
C ARG A 105 -0.98 15.21 -4.76
N ASP A 106 -2.06 15.09 -5.58
CA ASP A 106 -2.38 16.00 -6.67
C ASP A 106 -1.25 16.13 -7.70
N ILE A 107 -0.75 15.01 -8.23
CA ILE A 107 0.38 14.92 -9.16
C ILE A 107 0.02 14.03 -10.34
N ASP A 108 0.39 14.43 -11.54
CA ASP A 108 0.32 13.62 -12.75
C ASP A 108 1.70 13.06 -13.10
N ILE A 109 1.78 11.75 -13.34
CA ILE A 109 2.98 11.06 -13.79
C ILE A 109 2.70 10.46 -15.17
N THR A 110 3.50 10.83 -16.15
CA THR A 110 3.22 10.45 -17.53
C THR A 110 4.47 10.07 -18.31
N LYS A 111 4.27 9.19 -19.28
CA LYS A 111 5.28 8.79 -20.28
C LYS A 111 6.58 8.27 -19.70
N ALA A 112 6.54 7.62 -18.54
CA ALA A 112 7.67 6.84 -18.08
C ALA A 112 7.93 5.69 -19.05
N ALA A 113 9.20 5.33 -19.25
CA ALA A 113 9.55 4.27 -20.21
C ALA A 113 9.27 2.85 -19.66
N ASP A 114 9.03 2.72 -18.37
CA ASP A 114 8.54 1.54 -17.64
C ASP A 114 7.35 1.99 -16.79
N SER A 115 7.11 1.41 -15.62
CA SER A 115 6.00 1.79 -14.73
C SER A 115 6.02 3.29 -14.37
N GLY A 116 4.85 3.92 -14.30
CA GLY A 116 4.73 5.32 -13.88
C GLY A 116 5.26 5.52 -12.47
N MET A 117 4.78 4.72 -11.52
CA MET A 117 5.31 4.66 -10.17
C MET A 117 5.44 3.21 -9.69
N LYS A 118 6.62 2.86 -9.19
CA LYS A 118 6.88 1.60 -8.48
C LYS A 118 7.04 1.89 -7.00
N LEU A 119 6.07 1.46 -6.20
CA LEU A 119 6.03 1.68 -4.76
C LEU A 119 6.41 0.39 -4.02
N GLU A 120 7.60 0.36 -3.46
CA GLU A 120 8.16 -0.79 -2.73
C GLU A 120 8.25 -0.55 -1.23
N ALA A 121 7.98 0.67 -0.80
CA ALA A 121 8.00 1.13 0.58
C ALA A 121 6.68 0.86 1.31
N ASN A 122 6.65 1.20 2.59
CA ASN A 122 5.53 0.93 3.48
C ASN A 122 4.89 2.22 3.99
N TYR A 123 3.63 2.14 4.41
CA TYR A 123 2.91 3.24 5.07
C TYR A 123 2.83 4.52 4.24
N CYS A 124 2.86 4.40 2.93
CA CYS A 124 2.78 5.53 2.01
C CYS A 124 1.33 5.83 1.62
N VAL A 125 1.07 7.07 1.30
CA VAL A 125 -0.22 7.55 0.79
C VAL A 125 -0.01 8.14 -0.59
N VAL A 126 -0.86 7.77 -1.54
CA VAL A 126 -0.92 8.36 -2.88
C VAL A 126 -2.35 8.81 -3.11
N GLU A 127 -2.59 10.11 -3.21
CA GLU A 127 -3.94 10.67 -3.25
C GLU A 127 -4.12 11.61 -4.45
N ARG A 128 -5.19 11.42 -5.21
CA ARG A 128 -5.55 12.24 -6.36
C ARG A 128 -4.41 12.43 -7.37
N CYS A 129 -3.65 11.36 -7.59
CA CYS A 129 -2.59 11.32 -8.60
C CYS A 129 -3.07 10.59 -9.85
N ASN A 130 -2.55 10.99 -11.01
CA ASN A 130 -2.87 10.34 -12.28
C ASN A 130 -1.62 9.71 -12.89
N PHE A 131 -1.78 8.51 -13.46
CA PHE A 131 -0.71 7.74 -14.09
C PHE A 131 -1.13 7.38 -15.50
N TYR A 132 -0.44 7.90 -16.51
CA TYR A 132 -0.91 7.68 -17.88
C TYR A 132 0.18 7.65 -18.93
N ARG A 133 -0.06 6.86 -19.98
CA ARG A 133 0.85 6.65 -21.12
C ARG A 133 2.25 6.19 -20.67
N CYS A 134 2.31 5.38 -19.63
CA CYS A 134 3.55 4.75 -19.16
C CYS A 134 3.81 3.45 -19.92
N GLY A 135 5.07 3.04 -19.98
CA GLY A 135 5.55 1.87 -20.72
C GLY A 135 5.34 0.53 -20.02
N ASP A 136 4.71 0.51 -18.88
CA ASP A 136 4.27 -0.64 -18.09
C ASP A 136 3.08 -0.17 -17.21
N THR A 137 2.83 -0.79 -16.08
CA THR A 137 1.76 -0.45 -15.13
C THR A 137 1.83 1.02 -14.68
N GLY A 138 0.68 1.71 -14.59
CA GLY A 138 0.62 3.08 -14.12
C GLY A 138 1.17 3.25 -12.71
N LEU A 139 0.58 2.57 -11.74
CA LEU A 139 1.08 2.47 -10.36
C LEU A 139 1.14 1.00 -9.93
N GLN A 140 2.32 0.52 -9.55
CA GLN A 140 2.53 -0.84 -9.06
C GLN A 140 3.06 -0.85 -7.63
N LEU A 141 2.34 -1.53 -6.73
CA LEU A 141 2.81 -1.93 -5.41
C LEU A 141 3.50 -3.29 -5.48
N GLY A 142 4.50 -3.49 -4.65
CA GLY A 142 5.18 -4.77 -4.48
C GLY A 142 6.67 -4.71 -4.77
N PHE A 143 7.41 -5.60 -4.16
CA PHE A 143 8.87 -5.71 -4.28
C PHE A 143 9.24 -7.03 -4.92
N ASP A 144 9.66 -6.98 -6.16
CA ASP A 144 10.23 -8.11 -6.88
C ASP A 144 11.74 -7.93 -7.01
N LYS A 145 12.47 -8.66 -6.20
CA LYS A 145 13.92 -8.59 -6.16
C LYS A 145 14.56 -9.05 -7.48
N ASP A 146 14.08 -10.15 -8.07
CA ASP A 146 14.77 -10.85 -9.15
C ASP A 146 13.86 -11.21 -10.35
N GLY A 147 12.62 -10.70 -10.40
CA GLY A 147 11.59 -11.24 -11.29
C GLY A 147 11.09 -12.63 -10.89
N ASN A 148 11.64 -13.22 -9.85
CA ASN A 148 11.30 -14.56 -9.36
C ASN A 148 10.65 -14.55 -7.96
N GLY A 149 10.36 -13.41 -7.41
CA GLY A 149 9.63 -13.25 -6.15
C GLY A 149 10.29 -13.85 -4.92
N GLY A 150 11.60 -14.06 -4.95
CA GLY A 150 12.27 -14.93 -4.01
C GLY A 150 12.31 -14.49 -2.55
N ASN A 151 12.14 -13.22 -2.22
CA ASN A 151 12.41 -12.75 -0.86
C ASN A 151 11.23 -12.17 -0.10
N ASN A 152 10.18 -11.72 -0.74
CA ASN A 152 9.04 -11.13 -0.03
C ASN A 152 8.13 -12.17 0.64
N ARG A 153 8.37 -13.45 0.41
CA ARG A 153 7.70 -14.52 1.16
C ARG A 153 8.31 -14.77 2.54
N ASN A 154 9.50 -14.22 2.80
CA ASN A 154 10.01 -14.25 4.15
C ASN A 154 9.35 -13.10 4.93
N PRO A 155 8.54 -13.40 5.94
CA PRO A 155 7.84 -12.39 6.75
C PRO A 155 8.74 -11.33 7.37
N LYS A 156 10.02 -11.62 7.49
CA LYS A 156 11.02 -10.68 7.96
C LYS A 156 11.27 -9.51 6.97
N TYR A 157 10.96 -9.71 5.69
CA TYR A 157 11.25 -8.74 4.62
C TYR A 157 9.96 -8.31 3.91
N LEU A 158 8.95 -7.91 4.65
CA LEU A 158 7.69 -7.43 4.11
C LEU A 158 7.85 -6.00 3.62
N TYR A 159 7.88 -5.83 2.31
CA TYR A 159 7.91 -4.52 1.65
C TYR A 159 6.62 -4.28 0.88
N GLY A 160 6.32 -3.01 0.60
CA GLY A 160 5.10 -2.63 -0.11
C GLY A 160 3.84 -2.97 0.68
N ARG A 161 3.81 -2.60 1.97
CA ARG A 161 2.70 -2.91 2.89
C ARG A 161 2.08 -1.65 3.48
N TYR A 162 0.81 -1.74 3.89
CA TYR A 162 0.07 -0.67 4.57
C TYR A 162 0.05 0.65 3.80
N ASN A 163 0.05 0.56 2.47
CA ASN A 163 -0.07 1.72 1.62
C ASN A 163 -1.54 2.00 1.31
N GLN A 164 -1.89 3.27 1.17
CA GLN A 164 -3.22 3.73 0.81
C GLN A 164 -3.17 4.51 -0.50
N ILE A 165 -3.94 4.07 -1.48
CA ILE A 165 -4.10 4.71 -2.77
C ILE A 165 -5.53 5.25 -2.82
N ILE A 166 -5.69 6.54 -3.09
CA ILE A 166 -6.97 7.22 -2.86
C ILE A 166 -7.31 8.15 -4.02
N ASN A 167 -8.45 7.93 -4.65
CA ASN A 167 -8.99 8.79 -5.70
C ASN A 167 -8.02 9.06 -6.86
N CYS A 168 -7.23 8.06 -7.24
CA CYS A 168 -6.27 8.11 -8.34
C CYS A 168 -6.90 7.62 -9.66
N ASP A 169 -6.38 8.11 -10.80
CA ASP A 169 -6.71 7.61 -12.13
C ASP A 169 -5.48 6.99 -12.80
N SER A 170 -5.67 5.85 -13.51
CA SER A 170 -4.60 5.22 -14.29
C SER A 170 -5.09 4.77 -15.66
N TYR A 171 -4.48 5.28 -16.74
CA TYR A 171 -5.04 5.07 -18.08
C TYR A 171 -4.01 5.19 -19.22
N TYR A 172 -4.31 4.55 -20.35
CA TYR A 172 -3.52 4.56 -21.59
C TYR A 172 -2.10 4.01 -21.42
N ASN A 173 -1.88 3.11 -20.48
CA ASN A 173 -0.58 2.48 -20.29
C ASN A 173 -0.39 1.35 -21.31
N TYR A 174 0.85 1.24 -21.83
CA TYR A 174 1.18 0.27 -22.88
C TYR A 174 2.65 -0.14 -22.81
N ASP A 175 2.89 -1.43 -22.57
CA ASP A 175 4.25 -2.00 -22.61
C ASP A 175 4.63 -2.38 -24.03
N VAL A 176 5.54 -1.61 -24.62
CA VAL A 176 6.03 -1.86 -25.99
C VAL A 176 6.79 -3.17 -26.09
N GLN A 177 7.51 -3.56 -25.04
CA GLN A 177 8.34 -4.77 -25.00
C GLN A 177 7.51 -6.03 -24.95
N ALA A 178 6.47 -6.03 -24.12
CA ALA A 178 5.54 -7.14 -23.99
C ALA A 178 4.38 -7.06 -24.99
N HIS A 179 4.49 -6.21 -26.01
CA HIS A 179 3.44 -6.01 -27.02
C HIS A 179 2.07 -5.68 -26.42
N GLY A 180 2.05 -4.90 -25.35
CA GLY A 180 0.88 -4.50 -24.59
C GLY A 180 0.63 -5.31 -23.33
N GLY A 181 1.25 -6.46 -23.14
CA GLY A 181 1.17 -7.20 -21.86
C GLY A 181 1.87 -6.47 -20.73
N ASN A 182 1.53 -6.79 -19.49
CA ASN A 182 2.01 -6.20 -18.23
C ASN A 182 1.56 -4.77 -17.92
N ALA A 183 1.11 -3.99 -18.91
CA ALA A 183 0.71 -2.60 -18.70
C ALA A 183 -0.71 -2.50 -18.15
N ASP A 184 -0.81 -2.68 -16.86
CA ASP A 184 -2.05 -2.57 -16.10
C ASP A 184 -2.37 -1.11 -15.74
N GLY A 185 -3.58 -0.84 -15.31
CA GLY A 185 -3.91 0.41 -14.69
C GLY A 185 -3.21 0.51 -13.33
N PHE A 186 -3.59 -0.34 -12.43
CA PHE A 186 -3.03 -0.49 -11.10
C PHE A 186 -2.61 -1.94 -10.85
N ALA A 187 -1.56 -2.11 -10.05
CA ALA A 187 -1.15 -3.44 -9.66
C ALA A 187 -0.72 -3.51 -8.19
N ASN A 188 -1.18 -4.57 -7.52
CA ASN A 188 -0.68 -5.01 -6.22
C ASN A 188 -0.08 -6.38 -6.46
N LYS A 189 1.07 -6.43 -7.16
CA LYS A 189 1.62 -7.67 -7.70
C LYS A 189 3.09 -7.89 -7.36
N LEU A 190 3.55 -9.12 -7.55
CA LEU A 190 4.93 -9.53 -7.31
C LEU A 190 5.31 -9.36 -5.83
N TYR A 191 4.54 -10.04 -4.98
CA TYR A 191 4.74 -10.16 -3.55
C TYR A 191 4.68 -8.84 -2.76
N PRO A 192 3.65 -8.02 -2.95
CA PRO A 192 3.38 -6.93 -2.03
C PRO A 192 3.14 -7.47 -0.62
N GLY A 193 3.49 -6.70 0.39
CA GLY A 193 3.16 -7.01 1.77
C GLY A 193 1.67 -6.81 2.08
N PRO A 194 1.25 -7.11 3.32
CA PRO A 194 -0.15 -7.00 3.73
C PRO A 194 -0.62 -5.57 3.90
N GLY A 195 -1.95 -5.39 3.98
CA GLY A 195 -2.58 -4.15 4.43
C GLY A 195 -2.62 -3.01 3.41
N ASN A 196 -2.42 -3.29 2.13
CA ASN A 196 -2.60 -2.28 1.08
C ASN A 196 -4.09 -2.05 0.81
N GLU A 197 -4.47 -0.79 0.71
CA GLU A 197 -5.84 -0.35 0.50
C GLU A 197 -5.95 0.59 -0.70
N TRP A 198 -7.02 0.43 -1.48
CA TRP A 198 -7.36 1.23 -2.65
C TRP A 198 -8.76 1.79 -2.47
N HIS A 199 -8.94 3.11 -2.55
CA HIS A 199 -10.22 3.77 -2.28
C HIS A 199 -10.58 4.78 -3.36
N GLY A 200 -11.68 4.56 -4.06
CA GLY A 200 -12.16 5.51 -5.05
C GLY A 200 -11.30 5.65 -6.29
N ASP A 201 -10.42 4.70 -6.56
CA ASP A 201 -9.53 4.72 -7.71
C ASP A 201 -10.24 4.27 -8.97
N ARG A 202 -9.76 4.75 -10.13
CA ARG A 202 -10.35 4.42 -11.42
C ARG A 202 -9.28 4.18 -12.47
N CYS A 203 -9.45 3.13 -13.29
CA CYS A 203 -8.59 2.89 -14.43
C CYS A 203 -9.38 2.60 -15.71
N TRP A 204 -8.78 2.95 -16.85
CA TRP A 204 -9.38 2.66 -18.15
C TRP A 204 -8.37 2.65 -19.29
N ALA A 205 -8.72 1.93 -20.36
CA ALA A 205 -7.94 1.87 -21.59
C ALA A 205 -6.44 1.57 -21.36
N ASN A 206 -6.15 0.67 -20.42
CA ASN A 206 -4.84 0.08 -20.26
C ASN A 206 -4.77 -1.17 -21.16
N SER A 207 -3.61 -1.44 -21.74
CA SER A 207 -3.49 -2.49 -22.76
C SER A 207 -3.58 -3.90 -22.18
N ASP A 208 -3.32 -4.08 -20.89
CA ASP A 208 -3.52 -5.33 -20.14
C ASP A 208 -4.71 -5.16 -19.18
N ASP A 209 -4.59 -5.47 -17.93
CA ASP A 209 -5.69 -5.51 -16.97
C ASP A 209 -5.95 -4.15 -16.28
N GLY A 210 -7.12 -3.95 -15.72
CA GLY A 210 -7.42 -2.78 -14.91
C GLY A 210 -6.66 -2.82 -13.59
N TRP A 211 -6.88 -3.86 -12.80
CA TRP A 211 -6.09 -4.25 -11.63
C TRP A 211 -5.46 -5.60 -11.85
N ASP A 212 -4.15 -5.72 -11.56
CA ASP A 212 -3.45 -7.01 -11.55
C ASP A 212 -2.91 -7.33 -10.14
N LEU A 213 -3.38 -8.45 -9.58
CA LEU A 213 -2.94 -8.97 -8.28
C LEU A 213 -2.07 -10.22 -8.44
N TYR A 214 -1.32 -10.31 -9.54
CA TYR A 214 -0.46 -11.44 -9.86
C TYR A 214 0.63 -11.64 -8.78
N TYR A 215 0.67 -12.83 -8.18
CA TYR A 215 1.53 -13.11 -7.02
C TYR A 215 1.29 -12.18 -5.81
N ALA A 216 0.10 -11.63 -5.65
CA ALA A 216 -0.28 -10.96 -4.42
C ALA A 216 -0.70 -12.00 -3.38
N VAL A 217 0.25 -12.45 -2.58
CA VAL A 217 0.03 -13.52 -1.60
C VAL A 217 -0.66 -13.04 -0.32
N TYR A 218 -0.62 -11.75 -0.03
CA TYR A 218 -1.28 -11.13 1.12
C TYR A 218 -2.57 -10.44 0.72
N PRO A 219 -3.61 -10.49 1.55
CA PRO A 219 -4.87 -9.78 1.28
C PRO A 219 -4.67 -8.27 1.09
N CYS A 220 -5.44 -7.70 0.19
CA CYS A 220 -5.60 -6.25 0.04
C CYS A 220 -7.09 -5.90 -0.03
N LEU A 221 -7.42 -4.65 0.28
CA LEU A 221 -8.76 -4.07 0.15
C LEU A 221 -8.81 -3.18 -1.08
N ILE A 222 -9.81 -3.42 -1.93
CA ILE A 222 -10.15 -2.55 -3.07
C ILE A 222 -11.58 -2.10 -2.87
N ASP A 223 -11.78 -0.83 -2.51
CA ASP A 223 -13.06 -0.27 -2.12
C ASP A 223 -13.46 0.89 -3.02
N ASN A 224 -14.70 0.87 -3.52
CA ASN A 224 -15.26 1.91 -4.38
C ASN A 224 -14.40 2.24 -5.61
N CYS A 225 -13.80 1.23 -6.23
CA CYS A 225 -12.90 1.38 -7.37
C CYS A 225 -13.56 0.97 -8.70
N TRP A 226 -13.17 1.63 -9.79
CA TRP A 226 -13.71 1.36 -11.12
C TRP A 226 -12.65 0.88 -12.11
N ALA A 227 -12.91 -0.25 -12.74
CA ALA A 227 -12.14 -0.80 -13.86
C ALA A 227 -12.99 -0.76 -15.14
N LEU A 228 -12.69 0.19 -16.03
CA LEU A 228 -13.52 0.51 -17.17
C LEU A 228 -12.73 0.37 -18.48
N TYR A 229 -13.27 -0.32 -19.47
CA TYR A 229 -12.72 -0.30 -20.84
C TYR A 229 -11.22 -0.70 -20.92
N ASN A 230 -10.74 -1.59 -20.06
CA ASN A 230 -9.37 -2.10 -20.15
C ASN A 230 -9.25 -3.19 -21.23
N GLY A 231 -8.03 -3.39 -21.73
CA GLY A 231 -7.75 -4.22 -22.90
C GLY A 231 -7.94 -3.47 -24.24
N TYR A 232 -8.19 -2.17 -24.18
CA TYR A 232 -8.24 -1.28 -25.34
C TYR A 232 -7.17 -0.20 -25.23
N LEU A 233 -6.65 0.23 -26.36
CA LEU A 233 -5.68 1.31 -26.43
C LEU A 233 -6.37 2.68 -26.51
N GLU A 234 -5.61 3.76 -26.40
CA GLU A 234 -6.10 5.13 -26.47
C GLU A 234 -6.85 5.43 -27.81
N ASP A 235 -6.44 4.81 -28.89
CA ASP A 235 -7.08 4.93 -30.21
C ASP A 235 -8.28 3.99 -30.40
N GLY A 236 -8.65 3.23 -29.38
CA GLY A 236 -9.73 2.25 -29.40
C GLY A 236 -9.38 0.90 -30.02
N SER A 237 -8.14 0.70 -30.46
CA SER A 237 -7.67 -0.62 -30.91
C SER A 237 -7.55 -1.60 -29.73
N ILE A 238 -7.48 -2.89 -30.07
CA ILE A 238 -7.41 -3.97 -29.05
C ILE A 238 -5.98 -4.10 -28.52
N GLY A 239 -5.84 -4.13 -27.18
CA GLY A 239 -4.64 -4.48 -26.46
C GLY A 239 -4.43 -6.00 -26.36
N VAL A 240 -4.03 -6.49 -25.21
CA VAL A 240 -3.68 -7.92 -25.04
C VAL A 240 -4.73 -8.68 -24.21
N ASN A 241 -4.93 -8.33 -22.96
CA ASN A 241 -5.91 -8.92 -22.08
C ASN A 241 -7.07 -7.94 -21.86
N GLY A 242 -7.32 -7.51 -20.65
CA GLY A 242 -8.33 -6.53 -20.36
C GLY A 242 -9.39 -7.06 -19.43
N ASN A 243 -8.97 -7.71 -18.35
CA ASN A 243 -9.86 -7.94 -17.23
C ASN A 243 -10.04 -6.64 -16.45
N GLY A 244 -11.18 -6.46 -15.82
CA GLY A 244 -11.37 -5.35 -14.88
C GLY A 244 -10.52 -5.53 -13.65
N PHE A 245 -10.80 -6.57 -12.87
CA PHE A 245 -10.06 -6.94 -11.66
C PHE A 245 -9.57 -8.39 -11.77
N LYS A 246 -8.28 -8.56 -12.03
CA LYS A 246 -7.59 -9.84 -12.05
C LYS A 246 -6.97 -10.11 -10.70
N GLN A 247 -7.45 -11.15 -10.00
CA GLN A 247 -7.24 -11.33 -8.57
C GLN A 247 -6.08 -12.22 -8.19
N GLY A 248 -5.35 -12.82 -9.14
CA GLY A 248 -4.36 -13.81 -8.76
C GLY A 248 -3.39 -14.19 -9.85
N GLY A 249 -3.01 -15.45 -9.84
CA GLY A 249 -1.94 -16.09 -10.58
C GLY A 249 -0.99 -16.85 -9.68
N ASN A 250 -1.36 -17.02 -8.41
CA ASN A 250 -0.51 -17.57 -7.35
C ASN A 250 -0.33 -19.07 -7.43
N LYS A 251 -1.30 -19.78 -8.00
CA LYS A 251 -1.24 -21.23 -8.20
C LYS A 251 -0.37 -21.60 -9.40
N GLN A 252 0.58 -20.84 -9.79
CA GLN A 252 1.38 -21.26 -10.92
C GLN A 252 2.20 -22.52 -10.62
N SER A 253 1.89 -23.52 -11.40
CA SER A 253 2.68 -24.71 -11.73
C SER A 253 3.86 -24.94 -10.79
N GLY A 254 3.60 -25.55 -9.67
CA GLY A 254 4.64 -26.17 -8.86
C GLY A 254 5.38 -25.27 -7.94
N GLY A 255 4.93 -24.07 -7.65
CA GLY A 255 5.82 -23.44 -6.75
C GLY A 255 5.48 -22.16 -6.09
N SER A 256 5.12 -22.24 -4.88
CA SER A 256 5.68 -21.32 -3.91
C SER A 256 7.22 -21.46 -3.92
N ALA A 257 7.94 -20.36 -3.71
CA ALA A 257 9.39 -20.41 -3.56
C ALA A 257 9.83 -21.30 -2.37
N ASP A 258 8.90 -21.63 -1.48
CA ASP A 258 9.06 -22.57 -0.37
C ASP A 258 8.47 -23.97 -0.67
N GLY A 259 8.01 -24.22 -1.90
CA GLY A 259 7.36 -25.48 -2.28
C GLY A 259 5.97 -25.70 -1.70
N LYS A 260 5.39 -24.71 -1.03
CA LYS A 260 4.11 -24.87 -0.30
C LYS A 260 2.92 -24.19 -0.94
N GLY A 261 3.06 -23.52 -2.09
CA GLY A 261 1.98 -22.86 -2.83
C GLY A 261 1.09 -21.99 -1.95
N GLY A 262 0.39 -21.06 -2.54
CA GLY A 262 -0.73 -20.49 -1.83
C GLY A 262 -0.58 -19.04 -1.40
N SER A 263 -1.72 -18.43 -1.21
CA SER A 263 -1.91 -17.11 -0.63
C SER A 263 -2.08 -17.21 0.88
N TYR A 264 -1.95 -16.09 1.56
CA TYR A 264 -2.15 -16.00 3.01
C TYR A 264 -3.55 -15.48 3.38
N GLY A 265 -4.42 -15.33 2.43
CA GLY A 265 -5.81 -14.96 2.64
C GLY A 265 -6.47 -14.38 1.39
N ALA A 266 -7.77 -14.19 1.47
CA ALA A 266 -8.60 -13.71 0.38
C ALA A 266 -8.52 -12.19 0.20
N HIS A 267 -8.41 -11.71 -1.03
CA HIS A 267 -8.59 -10.29 -1.33
C HIS A 267 -10.03 -9.84 -1.10
N VAL A 268 -10.22 -8.57 -0.80
CA VAL A 268 -11.54 -7.98 -0.53
C VAL A 268 -11.84 -6.87 -1.52
N PHE A 269 -12.97 -7.00 -2.19
CA PHE A 269 -13.52 -6.00 -3.11
C PHE A 269 -14.86 -5.54 -2.57
N THR A 270 -15.02 -4.24 -2.40
CA THR A 270 -16.27 -3.66 -1.92
C THR A 270 -16.70 -2.48 -2.79
N ASN A 271 -17.97 -2.40 -3.14
CA ASN A 271 -18.56 -1.30 -3.89
C ASN A 271 -17.83 -0.98 -5.22
N CYS A 272 -17.20 -1.98 -5.84
CA CYS A 272 -16.43 -1.82 -7.06
C CYS A 272 -17.31 -1.98 -8.31
N VAL A 273 -16.90 -1.31 -9.40
CA VAL A 273 -17.55 -1.41 -10.70
C VAL A 273 -16.56 -1.88 -11.75
N ALA A 274 -16.89 -2.97 -12.47
CA ALA A 274 -16.13 -3.48 -13.62
C ALA A 274 -16.99 -3.46 -14.87
N ALA A 275 -16.69 -2.56 -15.82
CA ALA A 275 -17.55 -2.40 -16.99
C ALA A 275 -16.77 -2.16 -18.28
N TYR A 276 -17.31 -2.63 -19.40
CA TYR A 276 -16.77 -2.43 -20.76
C TYR A 276 -15.39 -3.04 -21.00
N ASN A 277 -14.86 -3.86 -20.11
CA ASN A 277 -13.55 -4.47 -20.26
C ASN A 277 -13.55 -5.52 -21.40
N LEU A 278 -12.39 -5.69 -22.05
CA LEU A 278 -12.26 -6.59 -23.21
C LEU A 278 -12.45 -8.06 -22.83
N TYR A 279 -12.16 -8.43 -21.59
CA TYR A 279 -12.34 -9.80 -21.10
C TYR A 279 -13.38 -9.86 -19.98
N HIS A 280 -12.96 -10.12 -18.77
CA HIS A 280 -13.85 -10.34 -17.62
C HIS A 280 -13.97 -9.09 -16.76
N GLY A 281 -15.07 -8.97 -16.03
CA GLY A 281 -15.23 -7.94 -15.01
C GLY A 281 -14.36 -8.23 -13.80
N PHE A 282 -14.67 -9.32 -13.10
CA PHE A 282 -13.88 -9.85 -11.99
C PHE A 282 -13.39 -11.24 -12.37
N ASP A 283 -12.07 -11.42 -12.41
CA ASP A 283 -11.43 -12.71 -12.73
C ASP A 283 -10.57 -13.19 -11.57
N GLN A 284 -10.90 -14.33 -11.01
CA GLN A 284 -10.15 -14.97 -9.94
C GLN A 284 -8.69 -15.27 -10.35
N ASN A 285 -8.45 -15.64 -11.60
CA ASN A 285 -7.13 -15.94 -12.15
C ASN A 285 -6.25 -16.82 -11.25
N ASN A 286 -6.81 -17.94 -10.78
CA ASN A 286 -6.13 -18.92 -9.92
C ASN A 286 -5.61 -18.38 -8.57
N HIS A 287 -6.29 -17.42 -7.98
CA HIS A 287 -6.08 -17.09 -6.57
C HIS A 287 -6.65 -18.22 -5.71
N ASP A 288 -5.81 -18.83 -4.85
CA ASP A 288 -6.13 -20.09 -4.20
C ASP A 288 -6.83 -19.97 -2.83
N GLU A 289 -6.86 -18.79 -2.22
CA GLU A 289 -7.53 -18.54 -0.94
C GLU A 289 -8.94 -17.90 -1.09
N GLY A 290 -9.48 -17.90 -2.29
CA GLY A 290 -10.79 -17.31 -2.55
C GLY A 290 -10.78 -15.78 -2.62
N THR A 291 -11.96 -15.19 -2.51
CA THR A 291 -12.12 -13.73 -2.56
C THR A 291 -13.44 -13.31 -1.92
N TRP A 292 -13.45 -12.11 -1.36
CA TRP A 292 -14.65 -11.42 -0.90
C TRP A 292 -15.02 -10.35 -1.94
N ILE A 293 -16.17 -10.50 -2.60
CA ILE A 293 -16.73 -9.50 -3.50
C ILE A 293 -18.08 -9.10 -2.95
N LEU A 294 -18.16 -7.88 -2.44
CA LEU A 294 -19.30 -7.40 -1.67
C LEU A 294 -19.83 -6.11 -2.27
N ASN A 295 -21.14 -6.04 -2.51
CA ASN A 295 -21.76 -4.87 -3.10
C ASN A 295 -21.05 -4.40 -4.37
N CYS A 296 -20.74 -5.29 -5.31
CA CYS A 296 -20.04 -4.96 -6.55
C CYS A 296 -20.94 -5.07 -7.77
N THR A 297 -20.67 -4.26 -8.79
CA THR A 297 -21.41 -4.26 -10.06
C THR A 297 -20.49 -4.61 -11.22
N ALA A 298 -20.91 -5.50 -12.11
CA ALA A 298 -20.19 -5.81 -13.35
C ALA A 298 -21.15 -5.87 -14.53
N PHE A 299 -20.85 -5.12 -15.59
CA PHE A 299 -21.72 -5.07 -16.77
C PHE A 299 -20.96 -4.71 -18.06
N ASN A 300 -21.54 -5.05 -19.19
CA ASN A 300 -21.00 -4.76 -20.52
C ASN A 300 -19.56 -5.26 -20.75
N ASN A 301 -19.04 -6.16 -19.93
CA ASN A 301 -17.75 -6.80 -20.19
C ASN A 301 -17.90 -7.79 -21.36
N LYS A 302 -16.91 -7.85 -22.24
CA LYS A 302 -17.00 -8.64 -23.49
C LYS A 302 -17.12 -10.13 -23.28
N GLN A 303 -16.70 -10.64 -22.12
CA GLN A 303 -16.84 -12.05 -21.78
C GLN A 303 -17.71 -12.22 -20.52
N VAL A 304 -17.15 -12.58 -19.41
CA VAL A 304 -17.88 -12.93 -18.17
C VAL A 304 -17.77 -11.79 -17.16
N ASN A 305 -18.89 -11.40 -16.56
CA ASN A 305 -18.87 -10.37 -15.52
C ASN A 305 -18.15 -10.84 -14.24
N PHE A 306 -18.44 -12.07 -13.78
CA PHE A 306 -17.81 -12.67 -12.61
C PHE A 306 -17.29 -14.07 -12.95
N ARG A 307 -15.97 -14.21 -13.10
CA ARG A 307 -15.32 -15.47 -13.48
C ARG A 307 -14.47 -16.02 -12.36
N PHE A 308 -14.82 -17.21 -11.89
CA PHE A 308 -14.09 -17.93 -10.84
C PHE A 308 -13.82 -19.36 -11.33
N ASN A 309 -12.57 -19.64 -11.63
CA ASN A 309 -12.09 -20.95 -11.99
C ASN A 309 -11.56 -21.63 -10.72
N CYS A 310 -12.46 -22.18 -9.91
CA CYS A 310 -12.04 -23.00 -8.80
C CYS A 310 -11.62 -24.36 -9.31
N ASP A 311 -10.38 -24.71 -9.08
CA ASP A 311 -9.90 -26.05 -9.27
C ASP A 311 -10.10 -26.85 -7.97
N VAL A 312 -10.62 -28.07 -8.06
CA VAL A 312 -10.90 -28.94 -6.92
C VAL A 312 -9.65 -29.25 -6.08
N GLU A 313 -8.47 -29.05 -6.67
CA GLU A 313 -7.18 -29.26 -6.03
C GLU A 313 -6.70 -28.04 -5.21
N MET A 314 -7.45 -26.96 -5.16
CA MET A 314 -7.10 -25.84 -4.31
C MET A 314 -7.14 -26.25 -2.84
N ILE A 315 -6.00 -26.08 -2.18
CA ILE A 315 -5.77 -26.54 -0.83
C ILE A 315 -6.50 -25.64 0.16
N GLY A 316 -7.31 -26.25 1.01
CA GLY A 316 -7.96 -25.57 2.11
C GLY A 316 -9.43 -25.25 1.84
N ASN A 317 -10.04 -24.57 2.78
CA ASN A 317 -11.44 -24.11 2.71
C ASN A 317 -11.54 -22.90 1.81
N THR A 318 -11.26 -23.03 0.53
CA THR A 318 -11.38 -21.94 -0.42
C THR A 318 -12.84 -21.53 -0.55
N VAL A 319 -13.17 -20.36 -0.07
CA VAL A 319 -14.53 -19.85 -0.07
C VAL A 319 -14.57 -18.55 -0.85
N PHE A 320 -15.42 -18.51 -1.89
CA PHE A 320 -15.75 -17.30 -2.59
C PHE A 320 -16.98 -16.69 -1.95
N HIS A 321 -16.82 -15.47 -1.44
CA HIS A 321 -17.89 -14.72 -0.80
C HIS A 321 -18.39 -13.65 -1.76
N LEU A 322 -19.45 -13.94 -2.49
CA LEU A 322 -20.13 -12.99 -3.35
C LEU A 322 -21.47 -12.60 -2.69
N ARG A 323 -21.58 -11.33 -2.30
CA ARG A 323 -22.76 -10.81 -1.60
C ARG A 323 -23.24 -9.51 -2.23
N ASN A 324 -24.55 -9.37 -2.40
CA ASN A 324 -25.18 -8.19 -2.95
C ASN A 324 -24.61 -7.72 -4.29
N CYS A 325 -23.98 -8.61 -5.06
CA CYS A 325 -23.37 -8.28 -6.34
C CYS A 325 -24.41 -8.23 -7.46
N LEU A 326 -24.18 -7.35 -8.44
CA LEU A 326 -25.05 -7.17 -9.58
C LEU A 326 -24.29 -7.41 -10.89
N GLY A 327 -24.78 -8.32 -11.71
CA GLY A 327 -24.26 -8.60 -13.04
C GLY A 327 -25.33 -8.47 -14.11
N PHE A 328 -25.06 -7.74 -15.20
CA PHE A 328 -25.96 -7.61 -16.33
C PHE A 328 -25.22 -7.32 -17.64
N ASN A 329 -25.91 -7.46 -18.77
CA ASN A 329 -25.37 -7.24 -20.12
C ASN A 329 -23.96 -7.84 -20.36
N PRO A 330 -23.65 -9.09 -20.00
CA PRO A 330 -22.35 -9.67 -20.30
C PRO A 330 -22.26 -10.05 -21.78
N GLY A 331 -21.05 -10.07 -22.34
CA GLY A 331 -20.82 -10.58 -23.69
C GLY A 331 -21.03 -12.09 -23.80
N GLU A 332 -20.67 -12.85 -22.77
CA GLU A 332 -20.83 -14.30 -22.72
C GLU A 332 -21.74 -14.78 -21.60
N ALA A 333 -21.45 -14.41 -20.34
CA ALA A 333 -22.23 -14.80 -19.17
C ALA A 333 -22.05 -13.84 -18.00
N ASN A 334 -23.08 -13.75 -17.13
CA ASN A 334 -22.94 -12.95 -15.90
C ASN A 334 -21.94 -13.58 -14.93
N HIS A 335 -21.94 -14.89 -14.81
CA HIS A 335 -20.96 -15.57 -13.98
C HIS A 335 -20.56 -16.92 -14.57
N ARG A 336 -19.36 -17.32 -14.24
CA ARG A 336 -18.80 -18.62 -14.53
C ARG A 336 -18.00 -19.08 -13.32
N PHE A 337 -18.53 -20.08 -12.64
CA PHE A 337 -17.87 -20.75 -11.55
C PHE A 337 -17.45 -22.13 -12.04
N GLY A 338 -16.20 -22.49 -12.03
CA GLY A 338 -15.71 -23.78 -12.53
C GLY A 338 -16.55 -24.98 -12.07
N ASP A 339 -15.93 -26.03 -11.59
CA ASP A 339 -16.65 -27.19 -11.03
C ASP A 339 -17.05 -26.99 -9.55
N MET A 340 -16.57 -25.92 -8.91
CA MET A 340 -16.94 -25.54 -7.56
C MET A 340 -17.91 -24.35 -7.60
N TRP A 341 -18.99 -24.50 -6.85
CA TRP A 341 -19.93 -23.45 -6.60
C TRP A 341 -19.52 -22.70 -5.33
N PRO A 342 -19.75 -21.39 -5.27
CA PRO A 342 -19.55 -20.66 -4.04
C PRO A 342 -20.28 -21.35 -2.89
N ASP A 343 -19.66 -21.43 -1.72
CA ASP A 343 -20.28 -22.07 -0.55
C ASP A 343 -21.66 -21.47 -0.28
N SER A 344 -22.68 -22.32 -0.21
CA SER A 344 -24.05 -21.90 0.03
C SER A 344 -24.27 -21.26 1.40
N ALA A 345 -23.36 -21.40 2.34
CA ALA A 345 -23.39 -20.72 3.63
C ALA A 345 -23.05 -19.23 3.52
N TYR A 346 -22.25 -18.85 2.52
CA TYR A 346 -21.73 -17.49 2.36
C TYR A 346 -22.14 -16.83 1.05
N THR A 347 -22.53 -17.60 0.05
CA THR A 347 -23.06 -17.11 -1.22
C THR A 347 -24.51 -17.51 -1.37
N ASN A 348 -25.35 -16.54 -1.33
CA ASN A 348 -26.73 -16.73 -1.69
C ASN A 348 -26.89 -16.34 -3.16
N TRP A 349 -27.39 -17.24 -3.99
CA TRP A 349 -27.75 -16.95 -5.37
C TRP A 349 -28.71 -15.76 -5.51
N GLN A 350 -29.46 -15.48 -4.47
CA GLN A 350 -30.35 -14.32 -4.40
C GLN A 350 -29.59 -13.01 -4.18
N ASP A 351 -28.35 -13.08 -3.71
CA ASP A 351 -27.48 -11.89 -3.54
C ASP A 351 -26.82 -11.46 -4.86
N LEU A 352 -27.01 -12.20 -5.93
CA LEU A 352 -26.52 -11.91 -7.27
C LEU A 352 -27.72 -11.63 -8.16
N MET A 353 -28.15 -10.38 -8.22
CA MET A 353 -29.31 -9.98 -9.02
C MET A 353 -29.06 -10.21 -10.52
N GLY A 354 -30.08 -10.67 -11.23
CA GLY A 354 -29.96 -11.08 -12.63
C GLY A 354 -29.27 -12.44 -12.80
N LEU A 355 -28.89 -13.10 -11.72
CA LEU A 355 -28.24 -14.41 -11.73
C LEU A 355 -29.19 -15.56 -11.44
N SER A 356 -30.36 -15.54 -12.07
CA SER A 356 -31.09 -16.79 -12.23
C SER A 356 -30.16 -17.84 -12.86
N PRO A 357 -30.17 -19.10 -12.43
CA PRO A 357 -29.33 -20.15 -12.97
C PRO A 357 -29.26 -20.21 -14.49
N GLN A 358 -30.32 -19.83 -15.15
CA GLN A 358 -30.42 -19.80 -16.62
C GLN A 358 -29.50 -18.79 -17.31
N TYR A 359 -28.97 -17.80 -16.59
CA TYR A 359 -28.00 -16.80 -17.10
C TYR A 359 -26.55 -17.20 -16.84
N ASN A 360 -26.33 -18.41 -16.31
CA ASN A 360 -25.04 -18.92 -15.94
C ASN A 360 -24.42 -19.82 -17.04
N MET A 361 -23.11 -19.82 -17.18
CA MET A 361 -22.41 -20.77 -18.06
C MET A 361 -22.18 -22.15 -17.46
N GLY A 362 -22.52 -22.40 -16.19
CA GLY A 362 -22.34 -23.67 -15.52
C GLY A 362 -23.20 -24.81 -16.04
N LYS A 363 -23.02 -26.01 -15.48
CA LYS A 363 -23.90 -27.17 -15.72
C LYS A 363 -25.30 -26.79 -15.31
N GLY A 364 -26.26 -26.93 -16.11
CA GLY A 364 -27.62 -26.51 -15.94
C GLY A 364 -28.40 -27.07 -14.74
N ILE A 365 -27.78 -27.17 -13.56
CA ILE A 365 -28.41 -27.61 -12.31
C ILE A 365 -28.28 -26.50 -11.27
N ASP A 366 -29.40 -26.07 -10.73
CA ASP A 366 -29.45 -25.14 -9.61
C ASP A 366 -28.97 -25.83 -8.31
N PRO A 367 -27.89 -25.37 -7.72
CA PRO A 367 -27.31 -26.03 -6.53
C PRO A 367 -28.21 -25.96 -5.28
N LYS A 368 -29.15 -25.00 -5.22
CA LYS A 368 -30.09 -24.89 -4.08
C LYS A 368 -31.28 -25.82 -4.21
N THR A 369 -31.79 -25.92 -5.40
CA THR A 369 -33.02 -26.69 -5.63
C THR A 369 -32.75 -28.08 -6.20
N GLY A 370 -31.54 -28.33 -6.70
CA GLY A 370 -31.19 -29.57 -7.41
C GLY A 370 -31.91 -29.71 -8.77
N GLN A 371 -32.58 -28.68 -9.23
CA GLN A 371 -33.36 -28.74 -10.47
C GLN A 371 -32.49 -28.34 -11.67
N GLU A 372 -32.69 -29.05 -12.77
CA GLU A 372 -32.09 -28.71 -14.05
C GLU A 372 -32.77 -27.44 -14.61
N TYR A 373 -31.97 -26.50 -15.10
CA TYR A 373 -32.45 -25.28 -15.75
C TYR A 373 -32.00 -25.20 -17.21
N LYS A 374 -32.80 -24.55 -18.03
CA LYS A 374 -32.48 -24.28 -19.41
C LYS A 374 -31.71 -22.96 -19.50
N ARG A 375 -30.49 -23.01 -20.02
CA ARG A 375 -29.68 -21.83 -20.27
C ARG A 375 -30.32 -20.94 -21.36
N LEU A 376 -30.40 -19.64 -21.09
CA LEU A 376 -30.79 -18.66 -22.08
C LEU A 376 -29.61 -18.29 -22.98
N SER A 377 -29.87 -17.92 -24.23
CA SER A 377 -28.87 -17.28 -25.06
C SER A 377 -28.66 -15.82 -24.63
N ALA A 378 -27.49 -15.24 -24.89
CA ALA A 378 -27.20 -13.87 -24.49
C ALA A 378 -28.24 -12.84 -25.00
N LYS A 379 -28.81 -13.06 -26.18
CA LYS A 379 -29.86 -12.22 -26.76
C LYS A 379 -31.19 -12.24 -25.98
N ASP A 380 -31.42 -13.25 -25.18
CA ASP A 380 -32.64 -13.46 -24.41
C ASP A 380 -32.51 -12.97 -22.95
N TRP A 381 -31.37 -12.37 -22.60
CA TRP A 381 -31.17 -11.80 -21.26
C TRP A 381 -31.92 -10.47 -21.13
N PRO A 382 -32.52 -10.19 -19.96
CA PRO A 382 -33.15 -8.91 -19.74
C PRO A 382 -32.11 -7.79 -19.71
N SER A 383 -32.46 -6.63 -20.23
CA SER A 383 -31.71 -5.41 -20.04
C SER A 383 -32.16 -4.74 -18.74
N PHE A 384 -31.20 -4.19 -18.01
CA PHE A 384 -31.46 -3.41 -16.81
C PHE A 384 -31.03 -1.94 -16.95
N ASP A 385 -30.75 -1.49 -18.18
CA ASP A 385 -30.23 -0.17 -18.48
C ASP A 385 -31.13 0.96 -17.94
N ASP A 386 -32.43 0.76 -18.03
CA ASP A 386 -33.46 1.70 -17.57
C ASP A 386 -33.55 1.82 -16.02
N GLN A 387 -32.93 0.89 -15.29
CA GLN A 387 -32.89 0.88 -13.82
C GLN A 387 -31.81 1.79 -13.24
N PHE A 388 -30.89 2.28 -14.07
CA PHE A 388 -29.76 3.11 -13.63
C PHE A 388 -29.93 4.56 -14.04
N GLU A 389 -29.30 5.47 -13.30
CA GLU A 389 -29.21 6.89 -13.67
C GLU A 389 -28.44 7.05 -14.98
N ASP A 390 -27.25 6.47 -15.04
CA ASP A 390 -26.41 6.42 -16.23
C ASP A 390 -25.43 5.24 -16.15
N ILE A 391 -25.31 4.49 -17.24
CA ILE A 391 -24.35 3.41 -17.38
C ILE A 391 -23.42 3.61 -18.57
N SER A 392 -23.44 4.77 -19.22
CA SER A 392 -22.60 5.04 -20.38
C SER A 392 -21.12 5.15 -19.99
N LEU A 393 -20.26 4.65 -20.87
CA LEU A 393 -18.81 4.79 -20.68
C LEU A 393 -18.40 6.27 -20.58
N GLU A 394 -19.08 7.15 -21.33
CA GLU A 394 -18.82 8.59 -21.29
C GLU A 394 -18.99 9.17 -19.86
N THR A 395 -20.07 8.81 -19.16
CA THR A 395 -20.27 9.21 -17.78
C THR A 395 -19.26 8.55 -16.85
N GLY A 396 -18.93 7.28 -17.05
CA GLY A 396 -17.88 6.60 -16.28
C GLY A 396 -16.49 7.24 -16.42
N LEU A 397 -16.18 7.82 -17.56
CA LEU A 397 -14.92 8.53 -17.84
C LEU A 397 -15.01 10.05 -17.65
N SER A 398 -16.13 10.59 -17.22
CA SER A 398 -16.29 12.01 -16.98
C SER A 398 -15.37 12.51 -15.84
N ALA A 399 -15.23 13.85 -15.72
CA ALA A 399 -14.39 14.44 -14.71
C ALA A 399 -14.82 14.01 -13.29
N ARG A 400 -13.84 13.80 -12.42
CA ARG A 400 -14.08 13.59 -11.00
C ARG A 400 -14.78 14.79 -10.37
N GLN A 401 -15.44 14.56 -9.25
CA GLN A 401 -16.03 15.61 -8.44
C GLN A 401 -14.96 16.62 -7.95
N PRO A 402 -15.35 17.81 -7.55
CA PRO A 402 -14.39 18.83 -7.06
C PRO A 402 -13.53 18.37 -5.88
N ASN A 403 -14.05 17.48 -5.02
CA ASN A 403 -13.31 16.88 -3.90
C ASN A 403 -12.37 15.73 -4.32
N GLY A 404 -12.40 15.31 -5.58
CA GLY A 404 -11.61 14.19 -6.11
C GLY A 404 -12.35 12.87 -6.19
N GLU A 405 -13.56 12.77 -5.64
CA GLU A 405 -14.39 11.57 -5.70
C GLU A 405 -14.80 11.21 -7.14
N LEU A 406 -15.21 9.97 -7.32
CA LEU A 406 -15.72 9.43 -8.58
C LEU A 406 -16.98 10.18 -9.05
N PRO A 407 -17.28 10.24 -10.35
CA PRO A 407 -18.51 10.83 -10.88
C PRO A 407 -19.78 10.22 -10.27
N LEU A 408 -20.78 11.04 -9.96
CA LEU A 408 -21.92 10.63 -9.17
C LEU A 408 -22.91 9.69 -9.87
N LYS A 409 -23.14 9.82 -11.16
CA LYS A 409 -24.27 9.17 -11.82
C LYS A 409 -24.00 7.77 -12.35
N PHE A 410 -22.73 7.46 -12.59
CA PHE A 410 -22.35 6.22 -13.23
C PHE A 410 -22.66 5.01 -12.35
N ALA A 411 -23.32 4.01 -12.95
CA ALA A 411 -23.69 2.74 -12.32
C ALA A 411 -24.55 2.87 -11.04
N ARG A 412 -25.20 4.03 -10.82
CA ARG A 412 -26.12 4.22 -9.70
C ARG A 412 -27.52 3.76 -10.05
N PRO A 413 -28.16 2.91 -9.23
CA PRO A 413 -29.55 2.57 -9.43
C PRO A 413 -30.43 3.79 -9.20
N LYS A 414 -31.51 3.90 -9.99
CA LYS A 414 -32.56 4.90 -9.76
C LYS A 414 -33.35 4.59 -8.50
N VAL A 415 -33.85 5.63 -7.84
CA VAL A 415 -34.85 5.46 -6.78
C VAL A 415 -36.08 4.76 -7.38
N GLY A 416 -36.58 3.75 -6.71
CA GLY A 416 -37.64 2.89 -7.18
C GLY A 416 -37.18 1.80 -8.16
N SER A 417 -35.89 1.60 -8.32
CA SER A 417 -35.37 0.49 -9.13
C SER A 417 -35.70 -0.86 -8.50
N ILE A 418 -35.66 -1.91 -9.33
CA ILE A 418 -35.89 -3.28 -8.85
C ILE A 418 -34.79 -3.79 -7.93
N PHE A 419 -33.68 -3.05 -7.79
CA PHE A 419 -32.53 -3.40 -6.95
C PHE A 419 -32.61 -2.82 -5.53
N GLU A 420 -33.45 -1.78 -5.34
CA GLU A 420 -33.57 -1.06 -4.07
C GLU A 420 -34.06 -1.97 -2.96
N ASP A 421 -33.36 -1.97 -1.81
CA ASP A 421 -33.67 -2.76 -0.62
C ASP A 421 -33.74 -4.29 -0.87
N LYS A 422 -32.95 -4.83 -1.79
CA LYS A 422 -32.99 -6.27 -2.15
C LYS A 422 -31.81 -7.09 -1.61
N GLY A 423 -30.77 -6.43 -1.19
CA GLY A 423 -29.59 -7.09 -0.63
C GLY A 423 -29.79 -7.56 0.81
N THR A 424 -28.77 -8.20 1.34
CA THR A 424 -28.71 -8.66 2.72
C THR A 424 -27.68 -7.84 3.48
N PRO A 425 -28.00 -7.26 4.64
CA PRO A 425 -27.02 -6.57 5.47
C PRO A 425 -25.79 -7.44 5.74
N ILE A 426 -24.63 -6.87 5.56
CA ILE A 426 -23.34 -7.52 5.82
C ILE A 426 -22.75 -6.87 7.06
N GLU A 427 -22.50 -7.69 8.08
CA GLU A 427 -21.84 -7.19 9.30
C GLU A 427 -20.40 -6.79 9.00
N ASN A 428 -19.92 -5.76 9.68
CA ASN A 428 -18.53 -5.36 9.60
C ASN A 428 -17.66 -6.52 10.05
N PHE A 429 -16.55 -6.74 9.36
CA PHE A 429 -15.61 -7.79 9.71
C PHE A 429 -14.17 -7.34 9.54
N TYR A 430 -13.28 -8.07 10.18
CA TYR A 430 -11.84 -7.88 10.07
C TYR A 430 -11.25 -8.94 9.15
N CYS A 431 -10.65 -8.54 8.06
CA CYS A 431 -9.86 -9.45 7.24
C CYS A 431 -8.60 -9.95 7.96
N ALA A 432 -8.18 -9.23 8.97
CA ALA A 432 -6.99 -9.57 9.75
C ALA A 432 -7.07 -10.90 10.50
N ASP A 433 -8.25 -11.31 10.97
CA ASP A 433 -8.34 -12.48 11.85
C ASP A 433 -7.92 -13.77 11.16
N VAL A 434 -8.39 -13.99 9.93
CA VAL A 434 -8.00 -15.17 9.13
C VAL A 434 -6.50 -15.13 8.78
N PHE A 435 -6.01 -13.95 8.45
CA PHE A 435 -4.62 -13.75 8.09
C PHE A 435 -3.67 -13.81 9.29
N LYS A 436 -4.03 -13.24 10.44
CA LYS A 436 -3.23 -13.32 11.67
C LYS A 436 -2.93 -14.75 12.04
N ASP A 437 -3.93 -15.62 12.04
CA ASP A 437 -3.76 -17.02 12.39
C ASP A 437 -2.83 -17.74 11.41
N TYR A 438 -2.98 -17.46 10.12
CA TYR A 438 -2.13 -18.05 9.10
C TYR A 438 -0.70 -17.55 9.18
N TYR A 439 -0.51 -16.27 9.34
CA TYR A 439 0.81 -15.66 9.50
C TYR A 439 1.52 -16.18 10.74
N TYR A 440 0.85 -16.23 11.87
CA TYR A 440 1.39 -16.79 13.11
C TYR A 440 1.82 -18.26 12.97
N LYS A 441 1.00 -19.09 12.36
CA LYS A 441 1.33 -20.51 12.11
C LYS A 441 2.60 -20.69 11.27
N ASN A 442 2.89 -19.75 10.39
CA ASN A 442 4.03 -19.87 9.47
C ASN A 442 5.28 -19.14 9.95
N THR A 443 5.16 -18.19 10.89
CA THR A 443 6.25 -17.30 11.29
C THR A 443 6.51 -17.28 12.79
N GLU A 444 5.60 -17.81 13.60
CA GLU A 444 5.57 -17.71 15.06
C GLU A 444 5.59 -16.24 15.57
N LYS A 445 5.19 -15.30 14.71
CA LYS A 445 5.09 -13.87 15.03
C LYS A 445 3.69 -13.38 14.71
N TRP A 446 3.17 -12.49 15.54
CA TRP A 446 1.94 -11.78 15.25
C TRP A 446 2.25 -10.53 14.41
N LEU A 447 1.41 -10.26 13.43
CA LEU A 447 1.37 -8.97 12.76
C LEU A 447 0.46 -8.04 13.58
N ASP A 448 1.07 -7.26 14.45
CA ASP A 448 0.32 -6.42 15.40
C ASP A 448 -0.47 -5.30 14.72
N ASP A 449 -0.05 -4.88 13.53
CA ASP A 449 -0.59 -3.69 12.86
C ASP A 449 -1.50 -4.00 11.66
N TYR A 450 -1.74 -5.29 11.33
CA TYR A 450 -2.55 -5.65 10.20
C TYR A 450 -4.04 -5.64 10.55
N SER A 451 -4.73 -4.58 10.21
CA SER A 451 -6.18 -4.57 10.25
C SER A 451 -6.76 -3.56 9.26
N PHE A 452 -7.59 -3.99 8.37
CA PHE A 452 -8.58 -3.12 7.78
C PHE A 452 -9.96 -3.63 8.14
N THR A 453 -10.85 -2.69 8.49
CA THR A 453 -12.24 -2.99 8.78
C THR A 453 -13.04 -2.82 7.51
N VAL A 454 -13.74 -3.88 7.12
CA VAL A 454 -14.70 -3.78 6.03
C VAL A 454 -16.02 -3.30 6.63
N SER A 455 -16.44 -2.11 6.22
CA SER A 455 -17.72 -1.51 6.59
C SER A 455 -18.52 -1.19 5.34
N LEU A 456 -19.73 -1.71 5.28
CA LEU A 456 -20.63 -1.57 4.14
C LEU A 456 -21.91 -0.83 4.59
N PRO A 457 -21.83 0.50 4.77
CA PRO A 457 -23.02 1.29 5.11
C PRO A 457 -24.01 1.27 3.95
N TYR A 458 -25.27 1.23 4.27
CA TYR A 458 -26.35 1.28 3.30
C TYR A 458 -27.45 2.25 3.74
N TYR A 459 -28.34 2.57 2.82
CA TYR A 459 -29.48 3.44 3.04
C TYR A 459 -30.77 2.69 2.73
N GLY A 460 -31.81 2.87 3.54
CA GLY A 460 -33.09 2.19 3.35
C GLY A 460 -33.34 1.06 4.33
N ALA A 461 -34.16 0.10 3.95
CA ALA A 461 -34.53 -1.05 4.77
C ALA A 461 -33.51 -2.19 4.71
N ALA A 462 -32.80 -2.29 3.60
CA ALA A 462 -31.73 -3.24 3.34
C ALA A 462 -30.75 -2.64 2.30
N PRO A 463 -29.54 -3.20 2.14
CA PRO A 463 -28.66 -2.79 1.05
C PRO A 463 -29.31 -2.99 -0.32
N ASP A 464 -28.95 -2.16 -1.27
CA ASP A 464 -29.26 -2.41 -2.67
C ASP A 464 -28.38 -3.52 -3.25
N TYR A 465 -28.78 -4.08 -4.38
CA TYR A 465 -27.87 -4.88 -5.17
C TYR A 465 -26.93 -3.99 -5.98
N GLY A 466 -25.64 -4.27 -5.89
CA GLY A 466 -24.59 -3.59 -6.65
C GLY A 466 -23.76 -2.63 -5.81
N ALA A 467 -22.97 -1.81 -6.52
CA ALA A 467 -21.96 -0.96 -5.90
C ALA A 467 -22.52 0.27 -5.17
N TYR A 468 -23.73 0.68 -5.49
CA TYR A 468 -24.29 1.93 -5.02
C TYR A 468 -25.73 1.79 -4.56
N GLU A 469 -26.11 2.62 -3.60
CA GLU A 469 -27.46 2.76 -3.08
C GLU A 469 -28.27 3.78 -3.90
N ALA A 470 -29.52 3.48 -4.15
CA ALA A 470 -30.44 4.38 -4.85
C ALA A 470 -30.71 5.66 -4.04
N GLY A 471 -30.52 6.82 -4.67
CA GLY A 471 -30.83 8.10 -4.04
C GLY A 471 -29.93 8.48 -2.85
N TRP A 472 -28.89 7.73 -2.58
CA TRP A 472 -27.94 8.01 -1.49
C TRP A 472 -26.51 8.10 -1.98
N GLU A 473 -25.78 9.10 -1.48
CA GLU A 473 -24.38 9.28 -1.74
C GLU A 473 -23.57 8.79 -0.55
N ARG A 474 -22.71 7.81 -0.80
CA ARG A 474 -21.82 7.28 0.22
C ARG A 474 -20.90 8.41 0.70
N PRO A 475 -20.66 8.53 2.03
CA PRO A 475 -19.64 9.45 2.52
C PRO A 475 -18.29 9.18 1.86
N ALA A 476 -17.58 10.26 1.49
CA ALA A 476 -16.23 10.18 0.97
C ALA A 476 -15.32 9.41 1.92
N PHE A 477 -14.35 8.70 1.36
CA PHE A 477 -13.30 8.11 2.18
C PHE A 477 -12.47 9.23 2.80
N GLU A 478 -12.54 9.35 4.10
CA GLU A 478 -11.69 10.29 4.83
C GLU A 478 -10.38 9.58 5.19
N LEU A 479 -9.30 10.00 4.56
CA LEU A 479 -7.97 9.69 5.07
C LEU A 479 -7.93 10.14 6.53
N GLN A 480 -7.68 9.22 7.45
CA GLN A 480 -7.48 9.61 8.84
C GLN A 480 -6.41 10.69 8.86
N THR A 481 -6.75 11.86 9.37
CA THR A 481 -5.84 13.00 9.42
C THR A 481 -4.53 12.54 10.03
N LEU A 482 -3.54 12.41 9.16
CA LEU A 482 -2.21 12.08 9.60
C LEU A 482 -1.77 13.24 10.49
N PRO A 483 -1.36 12.98 11.74
CA PRO A 483 -0.96 14.06 12.61
C PRO A 483 0.14 14.86 11.93
N VAL A 484 -0.17 16.10 11.58
CA VAL A 484 0.85 17.06 11.21
C VAL A 484 1.48 17.50 12.52
N ASN A 485 2.64 16.97 12.82
CA ASN A 485 3.39 17.44 13.96
C ASN A 485 3.84 18.89 13.65
N ASP A 486 3.34 19.82 14.41
CA ASP A 486 3.75 21.23 14.33
C ASP A 486 5.17 21.47 14.90
N GLY A 487 5.86 20.41 15.29
CA GLY A 487 7.24 20.44 15.77
C GLY A 487 7.39 20.86 17.24
N THR A 488 6.29 20.94 17.99
CA THR A 488 6.34 21.47 19.36
C THR A 488 6.50 20.39 20.44
N LEU A 489 6.10 19.15 20.18
CA LEU A 489 6.26 18.03 21.13
C LEU A 489 6.61 16.73 20.39
N PRO A 490 7.51 15.91 20.92
CA PRO A 490 7.67 14.53 20.44
C PRO A 490 6.38 13.79 20.70
N ASP A 491 5.95 12.97 19.73
CA ASP A 491 4.81 12.10 19.92
C ASP A 491 5.14 10.98 20.92
N VAL A 492 4.13 10.47 21.60
CA VAL A 492 4.26 9.37 22.58
C VAL A 492 4.97 8.16 21.98
N ASP A 493 4.70 7.86 20.71
CA ASP A 493 5.32 6.73 20.01
C ASP A 493 6.80 6.95 19.66
N GLU A 494 7.31 8.19 19.77
CA GLU A 494 8.73 8.51 19.60
C GLU A 494 9.50 8.47 20.93
N ILE A 495 8.79 8.32 22.05
CA ILE A 495 9.38 8.20 23.37
C ILE A 495 9.51 6.73 23.74
N THR A 496 10.72 6.32 24.02
CA THR A 496 11.04 4.96 24.45
C THR A 496 11.44 4.96 25.90
N SER A 497 10.74 4.20 26.74
CA SER A 497 11.10 4.05 28.16
C SER A 497 12.14 2.93 28.33
N MET A 498 13.29 3.25 28.90
CA MET A 498 14.38 2.31 29.19
C MET A 498 14.98 2.60 30.58
N GLY A 499 15.08 1.56 31.40
CA GLY A 499 15.70 1.70 32.74
C GLY A 499 15.01 2.72 33.67
N GLY A 500 13.69 2.94 33.46
CA GLY A 500 12.91 3.89 34.27
C GLY A 500 13.06 5.36 33.88
N LYS A 501 13.63 5.62 32.73
CA LYS A 501 13.75 6.94 32.10
C LYS A 501 13.14 6.92 30.68
N ASP A 502 12.68 8.07 30.25
CA ASP A 502 12.13 8.27 28.92
C ASP A 502 13.16 8.90 27.98
N TYR A 503 13.17 8.43 26.75
CA TYR A 503 14.11 8.87 25.72
C TYR A 503 13.38 9.20 24.43
N GLN A 504 13.81 10.25 23.76
CA GLN A 504 13.41 10.57 22.39
C GLN A 504 14.54 10.24 21.41
N LYS A 505 14.19 10.04 20.14
CA LYS A 505 15.18 9.84 19.08
C LYS A 505 16.03 11.10 18.88
N LYS A 506 17.33 10.91 18.77
CA LYS A 506 18.30 11.96 18.47
C LYS A 506 19.08 11.61 17.21
N LEU A 507 19.07 12.50 16.24
CA LEU A 507 19.88 12.35 15.04
C LEU A 507 21.37 12.46 15.40
N LEU A 508 22.15 11.43 15.12
CA LEU A 508 23.59 11.38 15.32
C LEU A 508 24.39 11.54 14.03
N ILE A 509 23.93 10.90 12.95
CA ILE A 509 24.51 11.02 11.62
C ILE A 509 23.36 11.18 10.62
N ASN A 510 23.53 12.13 9.72
CA ASN A 510 22.72 12.25 8.52
C ASN A 510 23.65 12.44 7.33
N ASP A 511 23.76 11.45 6.50
CA ASP A 511 24.66 11.39 5.37
C ASP A 511 24.22 12.14 4.13
N TYR A 512 23.22 12.96 4.25
CA TYR A 512 22.88 13.95 3.24
C TYR A 512 24.11 14.63 2.63
N LEU A 513 25.16 14.68 3.41
CA LEU A 513 26.42 15.28 3.04
C LEU A 513 27.20 14.49 1.98
N PHE A 514 26.94 13.18 1.83
CA PHE A 514 27.64 12.38 0.82
C PHE A 514 27.26 12.73 -0.61
N GLN A 515 26.10 13.28 -0.83
CA GLN A 515 25.65 13.62 -2.18
C GLN A 515 26.42 14.81 -2.77
N ASP A 516 26.96 15.67 -1.92
CA ASP A 516 27.72 16.85 -2.31
C ASP A 516 29.24 16.66 -2.13
N ALA A 517 29.68 15.44 -1.79
CA ALA A 517 31.07 15.12 -1.54
C ALA A 517 31.94 15.20 -2.80
N THR A 518 33.11 15.77 -2.68
CA THR A 518 34.15 15.71 -3.70
C THR A 518 35.13 14.57 -3.41
N LEU A 519 35.74 14.02 -4.44
CA LEU A 519 36.70 12.91 -4.31
C LEU A 519 37.92 13.25 -3.44
N ALA A 520 38.19 14.52 -3.21
CA ALA A 520 39.35 15.01 -2.45
C ALA A 520 39.10 15.07 -0.94
N GLU A 521 37.86 14.97 -0.50
CA GLU A 521 37.51 15.14 0.91
C GLU A 521 37.54 13.82 1.66
N SER A 522 38.11 13.83 2.86
CA SER A 522 38.19 12.64 3.68
C SER A 522 36.86 12.35 4.33
N ILE A 523 36.60 11.08 4.59
CA ILE A 523 35.38 10.64 5.29
C ILE A 523 35.12 11.39 6.61
N SER A 524 36.16 11.78 7.31
CA SER A 524 36.07 12.53 8.56
C SER A 524 35.40 13.90 8.43
N GLN A 525 35.31 14.45 7.23
CA GLN A 525 34.62 15.73 6.99
C GLN A 525 33.12 15.56 6.83
N TYR A 526 32.69 14.37 6.39
CA TYR A 526 31.28 14.08 6.12
C TYR A 526 30.50 13.60 7.32
N VAL A 527 31.17 13.07 8.31
CA VAL A 527 30.54 12.55 9.52
C VAL A 527 30.40 13.63 10.59
N SER A 528 30.69 14.87 10.28
CA SER A 528 30.30 15.97 11.14
C SER A 528 28.86 16.32 10.82
N ASP A 529 27.97 15.96 11.71
CA ASP A 529 26.58 16.39 11.61
C ASP A 529 26.50 17.92 11.81
N ALA A 530 26.09 18.60 10.75
CA ALA A 530 25.87 20.04 10.79
C ALA A 530 24.74 20.44 11.75
N ALA A 531 23.81 19.54 12.03
CA ALA A 531 22.68 19.81 12.93
C ALA A 531 23.06 19.66 14.41
N THR A 532 23.94 18.73 14.75
CA THR A 532 24.33 18.46 16.15
C THR A 532 25.72 18.97 16.51
N GLY A 533 26.56 19.32 15.55
CA GLY A 533 27.95 19.72 15.75
C GLY A 533 28.86 18.59 16.26
N ASN A 534 28.35 17.38 16.42
CA ASN A 534 29.09 16.23 16.87
C ASN A 534 29.74 15.51 15.69
N LYS A 535 31.02 15.13 15.86
CA LYS A 535 31.72 14.28 14.91
C LYS A 535 31.67 12.84 15.39
N ILE A 536 30.98 11.99 14.65
CA ILE A 536 31.06 10.54 14.81
C ILE A 536 31.91 10.04 13.65
N LEU A 537 33.11 9.62 13.96
CA LEU A 537 34.05 9.14 12.96
C LEU A 537 33.93 7.62 12.85
N PRO A 538 33.55 7.07 11.69
CA PRO A 538 33.61 5.64 11.49
C PRO A 538 35.04 5.18 11.43
N THR A 539 35.31 4.03 12.03
CA THR A 539 36.53 3.26 11.78
C THR A 539 36.20 2.18 10.76
N TYR A 540 36.98 2.07 9.72
CA TYR A 540 36.75 1.05 8.72
C TYR A 540 38.00 0.43 8.20
N TYR A 541 37.88 -0.75 7.59
CA TYR A 541 38.95 -1.55 7.04
C TYR A 541 38.62 -1.95 5.60
N GLY A 542 39.58 -1.70 4.70
CA GLY A 542 39.49 -2.09 3.32
C GLY A 542 40.79 -2.71 2.82
N LYS A 543 40.70 -3.62 1.88
CA LYS A 543 41.84 -4.41 1.37
C LYS A 543 42.97 -3.60 0.69
N SER A 544 42.71 -2.39 0.25
CA SER A 544 43.65 -1.71 -0.68
C SER A 544 44.16 -0.35 -0.21
N GLY A 545 43.93 0.05 1.02
CA GLY A 545 44.38 1.35 1.52
C GLY A 545 43.81 2.59 0.82
N THR A 546 42.89 2.40 -0.12
CA THR A 546 42.24 3.47 -0.90
C THR A 546 40.87 3.85 -0.34
N TYR A 547 40.55 3.31 0.75
CA TYR A 547 39.36 3.70 1.49
C TYR A 547 39.72 4.86 2.41
N PRO A 548 39.04 5.85 2.34
CA PRO A 548 37.75 6.11 2.86
C PRO A 548 36.64 6.18 1.82
N THR A 549 36.06 7.18 1.53
CA THR A 549 34.94 7.28 0.63
C THR A 549 35.35 7.20 -0.81
N LYS A 550 34.60 6.44 -1.56
CA LYS A 550 34.72 6.48 -3.00
C LYS A 550 33.44 7.12 -3.54
N ILE A 551 33.62 8.16 -4.31
CA ILE A 551 32.55 8.68 -5.13
C ILE A 551 32.48 7.85 -6.40
N GLY A 552 31.34 7.27 -6.68
CA GLY A 552 31.16 6.43 -7.86
C GLY A 552 29.77 6.59 -8.45
N ALA A 553 29.66 6.25 -9.72
CA ALA A 553 28.35 6.11 -10.35
C ALA A 553 27.66 4.86 -9.79
N LEU A 554 26.55 5.04 -9.11
CA LEU A 554 25.78 3.94 -8.55
C LEU A 554 24.75 3.41 -9.54
N TYR A 555 24.06 4.25 -10.25
CA TYR A 555 23.16 3.91 -11.33
C TYR A 555 23.10 5.05 -12.35
N GLY A 556 23.06 4.73 -13.63
CA GLY A 556 22.79 5.71 -14.67
C GLY A 556 23.75 6.91 -14.76
N GLY A 557 24.96 6.80 -14.19
CA GLY A 557 25.95 7.88 -14.24
C GLY A 557 25.85 8.89 -13.10
N ALA A 558 24.93 8.76 -12.14
CA ALA A 558 24.86 9.64 -10.99
C ALA A 558 26.07 9.42 -10.07
N THR A 559 26.73 10.52 -9.70
CA THR A 559 27.88 10.50 -8.77
C THR A 559 27.35 10.69 -7.35
N GLN A 560 27.57 9.71 -6.48
CA GLN A 560 27.20 9.76 -5.08
C GLN A 560 28.37 9.34 -4.20
N GLY A 561 28.51 9.98 -3.02
CA GLY A 561 29.45 9.55 -1.99
C GLY A 561 28.96 8.24 -1.34
N ALA A 562 29.89 7.33 -1.08
CA ALA A 562 29.57 6.03 -0.48
C ALA A 562 30.67 5.57 0.46
N TYR A 563 30.29 4.87 1.54
CA TYR A 563 31.21 3.99 2.24
C TYR A 563 31.38 2.71 1.41
N VAL A 564 32.60 2.40 1.01
CA VAL A 564 32.88 1.20 0.23
C VAL A 564 33.44 0.13 1.15
N ILE A 565 32.65 -0.90 1.39
CA ILE A 565 33.08 -2.07 2.18
C ILE A 565 33.67 -3.10 1.22
N ALA A 566 34.97 -3.37 1.38
CA ALA A 566 35.66 -4.30 0.50
C ALA A 566 35.16 -5.73 0.67
N LYS A 567 35.02 -6.45 -0.43
CA LYS A 567 34.62 -7.85 -0.48
C LYS A 567 35.42 -8.74 0.45
N SER A 568 34.79 -9.76 0.96
CA SER A 568 35.36 -10.89 1.74
C SER A 568 35.90 -10.55 3.13
N SER A 569 36.21 -9.29 3.47
CA SER A 569 36.79 -8.96 4.78
C SER A 569 36.76 -7.47 5.12
N GLY A 570 36.22 -6.62 4.26
CA GLY A 570 36.02 -5.20 4.57
C GLY A 570 34.95 -5.00 5.62
N TYR A 571 35.10 -3.96 6.40
CA TYR A 571 34.08 -3.54 7.38
C TYR A 571 34.10 -2.03 7.61
N VAL A 572 33.01 -1.54 8.16
CA VAL A 572 32.92 -0.20 8.76
C VAL A 572 32.40 -0.34 10.19
N GLU A 573 32.99 0.45 11.09
CA GLU A 573 32.58 0.50 12.50
C GLU A 573 32.13 1.91 12.88
N PHE A 574 31.05 1.98 13.67
CA PHE A 574 30.56 3.20 14.27
C PHE A 574 30.51 3.03 15.79
N SER A 575 31.20 3.91 16.50
CA SER A 575 31.13 3.98 17.96
C SER A 575 30.20 5.14 18.34
N VAL A 576 29.04 4.82 18.90
CA VAL A 576 27.99 5.78 19.20
C VAL A 576 27.55 5.73 20.65
N PRO A 577 27.12 6.86 21.24
CA PRO A 577 26.72 6.91 22.64
C PRO A 577 25.40 6.17 22.93
N SER A 578 24.59 5.98 21.92
CA SER A 578 23.30 5.28 21.97
C SER A 578 22.88 4.93 20.56
N LEU A 579 21.94 4.02 20.38
CA LEU A 579 21.43 3.61 19.07
C LEU A 579 19.93 3.33 19.11
N SER A 580 19.16 4.06 18.34
CA SER A 580 17.74 3.79 18.12
C SER A 580 17.47 3.24 16.70
N GLU A 581 18.21 3.72 15.72
CA GLU A 581 18.02 3.35 14.30
C GLU A 581 19.31 3.56 13.52
N MET A 582 19.56 2.68 12.56
CA MET A 582 20.65 2.83 11.60
C MET A 582 20.18 2.35 10.23
N ARG A 583 20.08 3.27 9.28
CA ARG A 583 19.63 3.00 7.90
C ARG A 583 20.68 3.40 6.89
N SER A 584 20.80 2.63 5.83
CA SER A 584 21.60 3.00 4.67
C SER A 584 21.04 2.39 3.41
N ASN A 585 21.20 3.08 2.30
CA ASN A 585 21.03 2.47 1.00
C ASN A 585 22.25 1.60 0.68
N CYS A 586 21.99 0.36 0.31
CA CYS A 586 23.00 -0.62 0.00
C CYS A 586 23.00 -0.95 -1.49
N TYR A 587 24.19 -1.04 -2.07
CA TYR A 587 24.41 -1.43 -3.45
C TYR A 587 25.53 -2.46 -3.54
N GLY A 588 25.29 -3.56 -4.21
CA GLY A 588 26.32 -4.58 -4.52
C GLY A 588 27.01 -4.29 -5.85
N GLY A 589 28.31 -4.19 -5.83
CA GLY A 589 29.12 -3.77 -6.99
C GLY A 589 29.20 -4.76 -8.15
N GLY A 590 28.15 -5.49 -8.48
CA GLY A 590 28.13 -6.33 -9.69
C GLY A 590 27.39 -7.66 -9.60
N LYS A 591 27.10 -8.16 -8.40
CA LYS A 591 26.34 -9.41 -8.16
C LYS A 591 25.80 -9.44 -6.73
N THR A 592 25.19 -10.54 -6.35
CA THR A 592 24.73 -10.77 -4.98
C THR A 592 25.81 -10.46 -3.95
N SER A 593 25.50 -9.61 -3.02
CA SER A 593 26.37 -9.16 -1.94
C SER A 593 25.76 -9.48 -0.59
N THR A 594 26.60 -9.76 0.40
CA THR A 594 26.13 -10.08 1.75
C THR A 594 26.87 -9.23 2.77
N LEU A 595 26.10 -8.61 3.65
CA LEU A 595 26.59 -7.90 4.84
C LEU A 595 26.26 -8.71 6.08
N GLN A 596 27.22 -8.81 7.01
CA GLN A 596 27.06 -9.37 8.34
C GLN A 596 27.09 -8.24 9.36
N MET A 597 26.07 -8.13 10.18
CA MET A 597 26.01 -7.18 11.28
C MET A 597 26.70 -7.75 12.52
N GLN A 598 27.46 -6.93 13.21
CA GLN A 598 28.06 -7.25 14.51
C GLN A 598 27.99 -6.04 15.43
N TRP A 599 27.95 -6.30 16.71
CA TRP A 599 27.98 -5.23 17.70
C TRP A 599 28.71 -5.66 18.97
N LYS A 600 29.16 -4.69 19.75
CA LYS A 600 29.72 -4.93 21.09
C LYS A 600 29.60 -3.68 21.97
N ARG A 601 29.70 -3.85 23.28
CA ARG A 601 29.86 -2.73 24.21
C ARG A 601 31.34 -2.25 24.22
N PRO A 602 31.58 -0.96 24.49
CA PRO A 602 32.95 -0.49 24.77
C PRO A 602 33.58 -1.30 25.88
N GLY A 603 34.82 -1.78 25.65
CA GLY A 603 35.55 -2.63 26.60
C GLY A 603 35.34 -4.14 26.46
N GLU A 604 34.34 -4.59 25.71
CA GLU A 604 34.22 -6.01 25.40
C GLU A 604 35.29 -6.44 24.38
N SER A 605 35.84 -7.63 24.57
CA SER A 605 36.86 -8.21 23.69
C SER A 605 36.25 -8.96 22.49
N SER A 606 35.03 -9.48 22.62
CA SER A 606 34.34 -10.27 21.60
C SER A 606 33.20 -9.49 20.97
N TRP A 607 32.91 -9.83 19.73
CA TRP A 607 31.76 -9.33 18.99
C TRP A 607 30.55 -10.24 19.19
N HIS A 608 29.40 -9.64 19.26
CA HIS A 608 28.11 -10.33 19.15
C HIS A 608 27.69 -10.31 17.68
N ASP A 609 27.32 -11.46 17.16
CA ASP A 609 26.82 -11.57 15.81
C ASP A 609 25.33 -11.23 15.73
N GLY A 610 25.00 -10.30 14.86
CA GLY A 610 23.66 -10.09 14.36
C GLY A 610 23.38 -11.03 13.18
N GLU A 611 22.40 -10.69 12.40
CA GLU A 611 22.03 -11.44 11.22
C GLU A 611 22.75 -10.89 9.97
N SER A 612 22.74 -11.69 8.88
CA SER A 612 23.23 -11.26 7.58
C SER A 612 22.12 -10.78 6.69
N VAL A 613 22.38 -9.77 5.89
CA VAL A 613 21.51 -9.34 4.80
C VAL A 613 22.19 -9.62 3.46
N THR A 614 21.46 -10.23 2.54
CA THR A 614 21.91 -10.50 1.17
C THR A 614 21.06 -9.72 0.20
N PHE A 615 21.70 -9.05 -0.76
CA PHE A 615 21.05 -8.25 -1.80
C PHE A 615 21.83 -8.33 -3.11
N ASP A 616 21.17 -8.00 -4.19
CA ASP A 616 21.76 -7.96 -5.54
C ASP A 616 22.35 -6.58 -5.87
N GLN A 617 22.54 -6.30 -7.15
CA GLN A 617 23.03 -5.01 -7.64
C GLN A 617 22.08 -3.83 -7.40
N ARG A 618 20.87 -4.09 -7.04
CA ARG A 618 19.84 -3.09 -6.86
C ARG A 618 20.06 -2.31 -5.58
N VAL A 619 19.94 -0.99 -5.65
CA VAL A 619 19.95 -0.16 -4.45
C VAL A 619 18.67 -0.37 -3.68
N PHE A 620 18.76 -0.68 -2.41
CA PHE A 620 17.63 -0.69 -1.50
C PHE A 620 18.06 -0.27 -0.09
N THR A 621 17.11 0.24 0.67
CA THR A 621 17.36 0.72 2.03
C THR A 621 17.36 -0.45 3.02
N VAL A 622 18.38 -0.50 3.87
CA VAL A 622 18.49 -1.47 4.95
C VAL A 622 18.44 -0.74 6.28
N ASN A 623 17.55 -1.15 7.16
CA ASN A 623 17.56 -0.76 8.57
C ASN A 623 18.32 -1.84 9.36
N PHE A 624 19.54 -1.56 9.74
CA PHE A 624 20.44 -2.54 10.34
C PHE A 624 20.01 -3.02 11.73
N VAL A 625 19.19 -2.25 12.43
CA VAL A 625 18.62 -2.66 13.72
C VAL A 625 17.72 -3.91 13.56
N GLU A 626 17.05 -4.03 12.44
CA GLU A 626 16.21 -5.20 12.14
C GLU A 626 17.01 -6.50 11.95
N TYR A 627 18.34 -6.38 11.80
CA TYR A 627 19.27 -7.50 11.63
C TYR A 627 20.07 -7.83 12.88
N GLY A 628 19.47 -7.63 14.04
CA GLY A 628 20.02 -8.07 15.33
C GLY A 628 21.03 -7.13 15.99
N ILE A 629 21.11 -5.88 15.54
CA ILE A 629 21.79 -4.83 16.27
C ILE A 629 20.82 -4.27 17.30
N PRO A 630 21.14 -4.29 18.62
CA PRO A 630 20.18 -3.87 19.64
C PRO A 630 19.99 -2.35 19.65
N GLN A 631 18.75 -1.92 19.85
CA GLN A 631 18.47 -0.57 20.28
C GLN A 631 18.96 -0.38 21.72
N THR A 632 19.61 0.73 22.00
CA THR A 632 20.21 0.96 23.33
C THR A 632 20.45 2.43 23.60
N ASN A 633 20.19 2.84 24.83
CA ASN A 633 20.56 4.17 25.37
C ASN A 633 21.99 4.21 25.95
N GLU A 634 22.73 3.10 25.87
CA GLU A 634 24.12 3.00 26.31
C GLU A 634 25.08 2.96 25.13
N PRO A 635 26.38 3.33 25.33
CA PRO A 635 27.35 3.28 24.27
C PRO A 635 27.49 1.90 23.62
N ILE A 636 27.54 1.90 22.31
CA ILE A 636 27.63 0.69 21.48
C ILE A 636 28.60 0.90 20.32
N ILE A 637 29.30 -0.14 19.94
CA ILE A 637 30.09 -0.20 18.71
C ILE A 637 29.41 -1.16 17.76
N VAL A 638 29.04 -0.64 16.60
CA VAL A 638 28.39 -1.39 15.52
C VAL A 638 29.37 -1.62 14.40
N ARG A 639 29.46 -2.83 13.90
CA ARG A 639 30.28 -3.19 12.74
C ARG A 639 29.43 -3.79 11.65
N ILE A 640 29.64 -3.35 10.42
CA ILE A 640 29.04 -3.88 9.20
C ILE A 640 30.15 -4.47 8.36
N ASN A 641 30.14 -5.78 8.19
CA ASN A 641 31.15 -6.53 7.45
C ASN A 641 30.63 -6.96 6.09
N SER A 642 31.48 -6.92 5.05
CA SER A 642 31.21 -7.63 3.81
C SER A 642 31.73 -9.08 3.90
N THR A 643 30.82 -10.02 3.76
CA THR A 643 31.13 -11.45 3.72
C THR A 643 30.98 -12.03 2.30
N GLY A 644 30.46 -11.23 1.38
CA GLY A 644 30.23 -11.61 -0.01
C GLY A 644 31.45 -11.49 -0.91
N SER A 645 31.29 -11.89 -2.16
CA SER A 645 32.32 -11.88 -3.20
C SER A 645 32.50 -10.52 -3.91
N ASN A 646 31.65 -9.53 -3.58
CA ASN A 646 31.64 -8.20 -4.20
C ASN A 646 31.78 -7.11 -3.15
N ASP A 647 32.31 -5.97 -3.58
CA ASP A 647 32.32 -4.76 -2.76
C ASP A 647 30.87 -4.30 -2.52
N VAL A 648 30.64 -3.71 -1.36
CA VAL A 648 29.33 -3.15 -0.99
C VAL A 648 29.49 -1.65 -0.79
N TYR A 649 28.55 -0.93 -1.33
CA TYR A 649 28.47 0.52 -1.21
C TYR A 649 27.31 0.86 -0.26
N LEU A 650 27.60 1.60 0.81
CA LEU A 650 26.62 2.20 1.70
C LEU A 650 26.51 3.67 1.38
N THR A 651 25.30 4.11 1.02
CA THR A 651 25.01 5.53 0.79
C THR A 651 23.82 5.94 1.65
N ASP A 652 23.61 7.24 1.78
CA ASP A 652 22.47 7.76 2.52
C ASP A 652 22.35 7.12 3.92
N LEU A 653 23.46 7.13 4.68
CA LEU A 653 23.50 6.58 6.02
C LEU A 653 22.84 7.54 7.01
N THR A 654 21.81 7.08 7.67
CA THR A 654 21.15 7.77 8.78
C THR A 654 21.32 6.96 10.05
N LEU A 655 21.82 7.59 11.10
CA LEU A 655 21.98 6.98 12.40
C LEU A 655 21.33 7.86 13.47
N ASN A 656 20.35 7.29 14.16
CA ASN A 656 19.68 7.92 15.29
C ASN A 656 20.07 7.22 16.58
N GLY A 657 20.35 8.00 17.61
CA GLY A 657 20.51 7.55 18.99
C GLY A 657 19.31 7.96 19.83
N PHE A 658 19.56 8.01 21.13
CA PHE A 658 18.60 8.42 22.15
C PHE A 658 19.09 9.64 22.90
N GLU A 659 18.18 10.54 23.24
CA GLU A 659 18.37 11.65 24.18
C GLU A 659 17.33 11.55 25.28
N GLU A 660 17.76 11.73 26.56
CA GLU A 660 16.84 11.65 27.68
C GLU A 660 15.77 12.73 27.55
N TYR A 661 14.51 12.33 27.61
CA TYR A 661 13.36 13.20 27.52
C TYR A 661 12.91 13.64 28.90
N HIS A 662 12.87 14.94 29.14
CA HIS A 662 12.52 15.52 30.43
C HIS A 662 11.18 16.28 30.41
N GLY A 663 10.46 16.24 29.32
CA GLY A 663 9.12 16.83 29.22
C GLY A 663 8.05 15.96 29.86
N ASP A 664 6.86 16.50 30.00
CA ASP A 664 5.70 15.69 30.31
C ASP A 664 5.50 14.73 29.12
N VAL A 665 5.64 13.44 29.37
CA VAL A 665 5.26 12.44 28.36
C VAL A 665 3.79 12.71 28.07
N PRO A 666 3.43 13.08 26.84
CA PRO A 666 2.04 13.27 26.51
C PRO A 666 1.34 11.98 26.88
N THR A 667 0.56 11.98 27.94
CA THR A 667 -0.17 10.79 28.36
C THR A 667 -1.19 10.48 27.26
N ALA A 668 -0.80 9.64 26.31
CA ALA A 668 -1.75 8.74 25.71
C ALA A 668 -2.39 8.10 26.92
N ILE A 669 -3.66 8.36 27.10
CA ILE A 669 -4.47 7.99 28.26
C ILE A 669 -3.86 6.81 29.01
N ASN A 670 -3.24 7.07 30.17
CA ASN A 670 -2.62 6.05 31.00
C ASN A 670 -3.63 4.93 31.27
N GLY A 671 -3.35 3.74 30.85
CA GLY A 671 -4.11 2.60 31.30
C GLY A 671 -4.15 1.36 30.43
N VAL A 672 -3.44 1.27 29.32
CA VAL A 672 -3.40 0.01 28.57
C VAL A 672 -1.97 -0.50 28.52
N LYS A 673 -1.69 -1.57 29.27
CA LYS A 673 -0.46 -2.34 29.13
C LYS A 673 -0.44 -3.00 27.75
N ALA A 674 0.71 -2.95 27.08
CA ALA A 674 0.94 -3.73 25.87
C ALA A 674 0.54 -5.20 26.12
N GLY A 675 -0.47 -5.67 25.39
CA GLY A 675 -1.06 -7.01 25.52
C GLY A 675 -2.54 -7.06 25.91
N GLU A 676 -3.14 -5.94 26.35
CA GLU A 676 -4.56 -5.88 26.73
C GLU A 676 -5.28 -4.87 25.86
N ALA A 677 -6.18 -5.34 25.02
CA ALA A 677 -7.17 -4.65 24.18
C ALA A 677 -6.79 -3.24 23.68
N ASN A 678 -6.43 -3.13 22.44
CA ASN A 678 -6.23 -1.85 21.76
C ASN A 678 -7.56 -1.10 21.61
N ILE A 679 -7.50 0.23 21.72
CA ILE A 679 -8.65 1.12 21.50
C ILE A 679 -8.28 2.05 20.34
N CYS A 680 -9.14 2.12 19.34
CA CYS A 680 -9.00 3.03 18.23
C CYS A 680 -10.19 3.98 18.17
N PHE A 681 -9.92 5.26 17.86
CA PHE A 681 -10.95 6.26 17.61
C PHE A 681 -11.10 6.46 16.11
N THR A 682 -12.32 6.41 15.62
CA THR A 682 -12.67 6.76 14.24
C THR A 682 -13.45 8.07 14.23
N SER A 683 -13.60 8.69 13.07
CA SER A 683 -14.46 9.89 12.91
C SER A 683 -15.88 9.68 13.43
N ASN A 684 -16.38 8.45 13.32
CA ASN A 684 -17.77 8.10 13.61
C ASN A 684 -17.96 7.23 14.85
N GLY A 685 -16.88 6.79 15.52
CA GLY A 685 -17.07 5.89 16.64
C GLY A 685 -15.79 5.49 17.36
N ILE A 686 -15.88 4.46 18.15
CA ILE A 686 -14.79 3.89 18.91
C ILE A 686 -14.74 2.38 18.69
N ILE A 687 -13.53 1.87 18.50
CA ILE A 687 -13.24 0.44 18.36
C ILE A 687 -12.45 -0.02 19.57
N PHE A 688 -12.89 -1.09 20.20
CA PHE A 688 -12.12 -1.84 21.20
C PHE A 688 -11.70 -3.17 20.59
N TYR A 689 -10.41 -3.41 20.51
CA TYR A 689 -9.88 -4.66 19.96
C TYR A 689 -9.85 -5.76 21.02
N GLY A 690 -10.15 -6.97 20.63
CA GLY A 690 -10.18 -8.14 21.50
C GLY A 690 -11.57 -8.80 21.53
N ASP A 691 -11.74 -9.79 22.38
CA ASP A 691 -13.01 -10.51 22.55
C ASP A 691 -14.02 -9.67 23.36
N ILE A 692 -14.61 -8.69 22.72
CA ILE A 692 -15.55 -7.75 23.35
C ILE A 692 -16.95 -8.35 23.43
N ALA A 693 -17.52 -8.35 24.65
CA ALA A 693 -18.90 -8.72 24.90
C ALA A 693 -19.87 -7.53 24.78
N SER A 694 -19.44 -6.34 25.21
CA SER A 694 -20.28 -5.15 25.11
C SER A 694 -19.46 -3.86 25.19
N ILE A 695 -19.96 -2.81 24.57
CA ILE A 695 -19.46 -1.44 24.72
C ILE A 695 -20.61 -0.55 25.21
N MET A 696 -20.35 0.29 26.21
CA MET A 696 -21.27 1.32 26.69
C MET A 696 -20.56 2.67 26.70
N VAL A 697 -21.26 3.69 26.22
CA VAL A 697 -20.75 5.07 26.19
C VAL A 697 -21.62 5.94 27.07
N TYR A 698 -20.99 6.68 27.94
CA TYR A 698 -21.64 7.52 28.96
C TYR A 698 -21.36 8.99 28.69
N ASP A 699 -22.35 9.85 28.92
CA ASP A 699 -22.18 11.29 28.96
C ASP A 699 -21.52 11.75 30.28
N ALA A 700 -21.28 13.04 30.41
CA ALA A 700 -20.67 13.64 31.63
C ALA A 700 -21.55 13.45 32.90
N ASN A 701 -22.83 13.12 32.75
CA ASN A 701 -23.76 12.86 33.85
C ASN A 701 -23.87 11.35 34.18
N GLY A 702 -23.08 10.51 33.52
CA GLY A 702 -23.10 9.06 33.72
C GLY A 702 -24.29 8.33 33.04
N ARG A 703 -25.00 8.97 32.11
CA ARG A 703 -26.08 8.33 31.35
C ARG A 703 -25.49 7.60 30.14
N VAL A 704 -25.99 6.40 29.88
CA VAL A 704 -25.64 5.66 28.66
C VAL A 704 -26.24 6.39 27.45
N VAL A 705 -25.42 6.82 26.51
CA VAL A 705 -25.79 7.56 25.30
C VAL A 705 -25.54 6.80 24.01
N ALA A 706 -24.71 5.76 24.05
CA ALA A 706 -24.53 4.78 22.98
C ALA A 706 -24.14 3.43 23.58
N GLN A 707 -24.49 2.35 22.89
CA GLN A 707 -24.08 1.01 23.29
C GLN A 707 -23.97 0.08 22.08
N SER A 708 -23.13 -0.93 22.20
CA SER A 708 -22.99 -2.02 21.24
C SER A 708 -22.80 -3.34 21.98
N ALA A 709 -23.43 -4.40 21.54
CA ALA A 709 -23.28 -5.74 22.11
C ALA A 709 -22.69 -6.68 21.07
N LEU A 710 -21.75 -7.54 21.50
CA LEU A 710 -21.05 -8.50 20.67
C LEU A 710 -20.32 -7.87 19.45
N SER A 711 -19.94 -6.61 19.57
CA SER A 711 -19.26 -5.86 18.52
C SER A 711 -18.08 -5.12 19.14
N GLN A 712 -17.01 -5.03 18.40
CA GLN A 712 -15.83 -4.26 18.76
C GLN A 712 -16.01 -2.76 18.48
N PHE A 713 -17.00 -2.38 17.69
CA PHE A 713 -17.27 -1.00 17.28
C PHE A 713 -18.54 -0.45 17.95
N CYS A 714 -18.47 0.78 18.43
CA CYS A 714 -19.62 1.56 18.88
C CYS A 714 -19.70 2.88 18.12
N ASN A 715 -20.76 3.07 17.38
CA ASN A 715 -21.00 4.27 16.59
C ASN A 715 -21.35 5.46 17.50
N LEU A 716 -20.67 6.57 17.30
CA LEU A 716 -20.85 7.83 18.03
C LEU A 716 -21.29 8.99 17.11
N ALA A 717 -21.53 8.71 15.83
CA ALA A 717 -21.79 9.74 14.82
C ALA A 717 -22.99 10.65 15.16
N THR A 718 -23.96 10.16 15.88
CA THR A 718 -25.17 10.90 16.26
C THR A 718 -25.06 11.65 17.59
N LEU A 719 -23.95 11.48 18.32
CA LEU A 719 -23.80 12.16 19.61
C LEU A 719 -23.38 13.65 19.40
N PRO A 720 -23.84 14.58 20.22
CA PRO A 720 -23.37 15.96 20.20
C PRO A 720 -21.88 16.08 20.49
N ALA A 721 -21.26 17.22 20.12
CA ALA A 721 -19.90 17.53 20.56
C ALA A 721 -19.82 17.54 22.09
N GLY A 722 -18.81 16.89 22.66
CA GLY A 722 -18.71 16.76 24.11
C GLY A 722 -17.72 15.70 24.58
N LEU A 723 -17.53 15.62 25.88
CA LEU A 723 -16.70 14.62 26.54
C LEU A 723 -17.58 13.42 26.97
N TYR A 724 -17.15 12.23 26.57
CA TYR A 724 -17.80 10.96 26.86
C TYR A 724 -16.82 9.99 27.54
N VAL A 725 -17.35 8.96 28.16
CA VAL A 725 -16.57 7.83 28.68
C VAL A 725 -17.09 6.56 28.01
N ALA A 726 -16.25 5.90 27.24
CA ALA A 726 -16.58 4.59 26.68
C ALA A 726 -16.01 3.48 27.59
N LYS A 727 -16.82 2.47 27.87
CA LYS A 727 -16.44 1.30 28.65
C LYS A 727 -16.80 0.04 27.84
N ALA A 728 -15.80 -0.80 27.61
CA ALA A 728 -16.02 -2.13 27.02
C ALA A 728 -15.85 -3.21 28.09
N THR A 729 -16.61 -4.28 27.93
CA THR A 729 -16.47 -5.51 28.73
C THR A 729 -16.07 -6.62 27.78
N THR A 730 -15.01 -7.33 28.08
CA THR A 730 -14.53 -8.49 27.32
C THR A 730 -15.38 -9.73 27.65
N LYS A 731 -15.32 -10.77 26.81
CA LYS A 731 -16.08 -12.00 27.04
C LYS A 731 -15.66 -12.77 28.31
N ASP A 732 -14.43 -12.57 28.75
CA ASP A 732 -13.91 -13.09 30.04
C ASP A 732 -14.22 -12.18 31.25
N GLY A 733 -14.97 -11.09 31.03
CA GLY A 733 -15.47 -10.22 32.09
C GLY A 733 -14.55 -9.07 32.49
N GLN A 734 -13.43 -8.86 31.80
CA GLN A 734 -12.57 -7.71 32.07
C GLN A 734 -13.24 -6.41 31.58
N ALA A 735 -12.97 -5.31 32.27
CA ALA A 735 -13.51 -4.00 31.94
C ALA A 735 -12.40 -3.07 31.42
N LEU A 736 -12.61 -2.53 30.26
CA LEU A 736 -11.74 -1.54 29.61
C LEU A 736 -12.49 -0.21 29.58
N SER A 737 -11.81 0.91 29.77
CA SER A 737 -12.47 2.21 29.67
C SER A 737 -11.56 3.28 29.09
N THR A 738 -12.14 4.22 28.36
CA THR A 738 -11.43 5.37 27.80
C THR A 738 -12.32 6.61 27.77
N LYS A 739 -11.69 7.79 27.69
CA LYS A 739 -12.40 9.05 27.48
C LYS A 739 -12.45 9.36 25.99
N VAL A 740 -13.58 9.83 25.53
CA VAL A 740 -13.83 10.18 24.12
C VAL A 740 -14.20 11.65 24.07
N LEU A 741 -13.41 12.45 23.40
CA LEU A 741 -13.75 13.83 23.09
C LEU A 741 -14.29 13.87 21.64
N ARG A 742 -15.59 14.15 21.53
CA ARG A 742 -16.19 14.41 20.23
C ARG A 742 -16.16 15.94 19.98
N LYS A 743 -15.54 16.34 18.90
CA LYS A 743 -15.44 17.74 18.45
C LYS A 743 -16.63 18.15 17.64
#